data_9d434391cefbf3c5059408c39a028963
#
_entry.id   9d434391cefbf3c5059408c39a028963
#
_cell.length_a   1.000
_cell.length_b   1.000
_cell.length_c   1.000
_cell.angle_alpha   90.00
_cell.angle_beta   90.00
_cell.angle_gamma   90.00
#
_symmetry.space_group_name_H-M   'P 1'
#
loop_
_entity.id
_entity.type
_entity.pdbx_description
1 polymer ?
#
loop_
_entity_poly.entity_id
_entity_poly.type
_entity_poly.pdbx_seq_one_letter_code
_entity_poly.pdbx_strand_id
1 'polypeptide(L)'
;MVCDGFTYGENALRLVRLFQLLAALTLPGGLFVCDSAAQTAPPADAFQVLRQVPAGPRITPYLQYQLDQAWRQDEARQRDWEAIQSEQDLLKMQASVRQALLQMIGGLPGRKTKLNPRTTGKIQMDGYSIEKLIFESLPGVFVTALVYVPDDHSQKHPAVLVPAGHATNGKIHYQALCQRLAARGYVVIAWDPVGQGERSQFWDAKADKSRYNLVCAEHAVLGNLAYLAGANLARWEIWDGMRAVDYLLTRPEVDGERINITGTSGGGTQAALIAALDPRIKVAVPSCYISSLPMRMGNRIFVDPDSDPEQDLFRMSSNGVGHPGLLLLMYPRPVMVASAVLDFFPIEGARKSFREAQRLYERFGNANRIAMTEGYHPHQYSDENQEAALDFLDRFNGMPRRRGLAEPKLLPDKDLVCTRSGQVMVDQSDSRSLAEVIREYYQERKSQPAIRLSKEYYEHRAMRVENSKLEKFNGVPPGEDQILWELISSSSTGDVQIDKYVLHHSRLLEMPLLFIHNISNETQKTVLWFDETGKATRLDWPELEKFLQSGYNVVTFDFRGLGETRMPYTAVSPDDPSLGKLDFDRAYANSISGVLANYVYNSLLTGRPYFFQMLEDSQIASRFATEKLGAKSIAVTAPGDAYTLASAIAEIFPEIKLLTQPNATALKWSEIVERKQETWPIQYLVPGGAHIH
;
A
#
# COMPACT_ATOMS: atom_id res chain seq x y z
N MET A 1 3.99 -1.10 -21.21
CA MET A 1 5.10 -0.20 -21.59
C MET A 1 6.24 -0.51 -20.64
N VAL A 2 7.36 -0.94 -21.15
CA VAL A 2 8.54 -1.33 -20.38
C VAL A 2 9.36 -0.07 -20.13
N CYS A 3 9.66 0.26 -18.87
CA CYS A 3 10.60 1.33 -18.51
C CYS A 3 11.97 0.73 -18.25
N ASP A 4 12.97 1.17 -19.00
CA ASP A 4 14.37 0.81 -18.83
C ASP A 4 14.93 1.32 -17.49
N GLY A 5 15.50 0.41 -16.71
CA GLY A 5 16.13 0.70 -15.42
C GLY A 5 17.52 1.34 -15.60
N PHE A 6 17.81 2.37 -14.82
CA PHE A 6 19.16 2.90 -14.64
C PHE A 6 19.60 2.78 -13.18
N THR A 7 20.80 2.20 -13.05
CA THR A 7 21.51 1.98 -11.79
C THR A 7 22.29 3.24 -11.40
N TYR A 8 22.10 3.73 -10.17
CA TYR A 8 23.08 4.60 -9.51
C TYR A 8 23.09 4.33 -8.00
N GLY A 9 24.27 4.01 -7.47
CA GLY A 9 24.52 4.02 -6.04
C GLY A 9 25.31 2.86 -5.44
N GLU A 10 26.00 2.04 -6.24
CA GLU A 10 26.66 0.81 -5.73
C GLU A 10 28.05 0.97 -5.08
N ASN A 11 28.70 2.12 -5.20
CA ASN A 11 30.13 2.20 -4.84
C ASN A 11 30.44 2.67 -3.40
N ALA A 12 29.48 3.17 -2.65
CA ALA A 12 29.77 3.74 -1.33
C ALA A 12 29.77 2.72 -0.18
N LEU A 13 28.94 1.70 -0.23
CA LEU A 13 28.79 0.72 0.87
C LEU A 13 29.72 -0.50 0.76
N ARG A 14 30.16 -0.88 -0.44
CA ARG A 14 31.18 -1.92 -0.61
C ARG A 14 32.57 -1.48 -0.20
N LEU A 15 32.91 -0.21 -0.33
CA LEU A 15 34.23 0.33 0.08
C LEU A 15 34.41 0.36 1.60
N VAL A 16 33.37 0.58 2.38
CA VAL A 16 33.48 0.61 3.85
C VAL A 16 33.68 -0.80 4.42
N ARG A 17 33.09 -1.84 3.84
CA ARG A 17 33.30 -3.24 4.30
C ARG A 17 34.61 -3.86 3.82
N LEU A 18 35.18 -3.43 2.68
CA LEU A 18 36.50 -3.90 2.22
C LEU A 18 37.68 -3.26 2.96
N PHE A 19 37.54 -2.03 3.48
CA PHE A 19 38.60 -1.37 4.24
C PHE A 19 38.76 -1.90 5.66
N GLN A 20 37.77 -2.57 6.22
CA GLN A 20 37.91 -3.22 7.53
C GLN A 20 38.64 -4.58 7.49
N LEU A 21 38.77 -5.20 6.31
CA LEU A 21 39.45 -6.49 6.11
C LEU A 21 40.91 -6.38 5.71
N LEU A 22 41.42 -5.19 5.35
CA LEU A 22 42.80 -4.98 4.87
C LEU A 22 43.74 -4.32 5.88
N ALA A 23 43.27 -3.95 7.07
CA ALA A 23 44.09 -3.31 8.11
C ALA A 23 44.75 -4.28 9.12
N ALA A 24 44.65 -5.59 8.92
CA ALA A 24 45.15 -6.60 9.89
C ALA A 24 46.42 -7.34 9.47
N LEU A 25 47.16 -6.85 8.51
CA LEU A 25 48.44 -7.48 8.11
C LEU A 25 49.55 -6.42 8.05
N THR A 26 50.24 -6.19 9.17
CA THR A 26 51.70 -5.98 9.35
C THR A 26 52.00 -5.38 10.70
N LEU A 27 52.54 -6.17 11.60
CA LEU A 27 53.70 -5.81 12.49
C LEU A 27 54.16 -7.06 13.29
N PRO A 28 55.43 -7.37 13.38
CA PRO A 28 55.97 -8.49 14.18
C PRO A 28 56.46 -8.04 15.55
N GLY A 29 56.18 -8.83 16.56
CA GLY A 29 56.82 -8.63 17.87
C GLY A 29 55.94 -9.14 19.01
N GLY A 30 56.29 -10.30 19.56
CA GLY A 30 55.51 -11.08 20.50
C GLY A 30 55.37 -10.53 21.91
N LEU A 31 54.25 -10.94 22.47
CA LEU A 31 54.10 -11.20 23.92
C LEU A 31 52.96 -12.21 24.03
N PHE A 32 53.25 -13.38 24.61
CA PHE A 32 52.25 -14.39 24.93
C PHE A 32 51.28 -13.81 25.96
N VAL A 33 50.07 -13.45 25.49
CA VAL A 33 48.89 -13.31 26.32
C VAL A 33 48.07 -14.56 26.04
N CYS A 34 47.62 -15.26 27.07
CA CYS A 34 46.69 -16.38 26.93
C CYS A 34 45.49 -15.92 26.12
N ASP A 35 45.42 -16.33 24.86
CA ASP A 35 44.24 -16.25 24.02
C ASP A 35 43.19 -17.16 24.66
N SER A 36 42.13 -16.57 25.18
CA SER A 36 40.85 -17.27 25.26
C SER A 36 40.53 -17.64 23.83
N ALA A 37 40.61 -18.92 23.49
CA ALA A 37 40.34 -19.42 22.14
C ALA A 37 39.01 -18.87 21.66
N ALA A 38 39.03 -17.94 20.69
CA ALA A 38 37.83 -17.48 20.02
C ALA A 38 37.14 -18.73 19.45
N GLN A 39 35.95 -19.03 19.92
CA GLN A 39 35.20 -20.17 19.45
C GLN A 39 34.99 -20.02 17.92
N THR A 40 35.37 -21.04 17.17
CA THR A 40 35.14 -21.04 15.74
C THR A 40 33.64 -20.88 15.46
N ALA A 41 33.30 -19.89 14.60
CA ALA A 41 31.92 -19.65 14.27
C ALA A 41 31.23 -20.93 13.72
N PRO A 42 30.00 -21.24 14.15
CA PRO A 42 29.25 -22.36 13.63
C PRO A 42 29.11 -22.32 12.10
N PRO A 43 28.95 -23.48 11.42
CA PRO A 43 28.80 -23.51 9.97
C PRO A 43 27.47 -22.83 9.54
N ALA A 44 27.40 -22.36 8.32
CA ALA A 44 26.24 -21.57 7.84
C ALA A 44 24.89 -22.34 7.88
N ASP A 45 24.95 -23.63 7.64
CA ASP A 45 23.77 -24.52 7.69
C ASP A 45 23.23 -24.70 9.12
N ALA A 46 24.03 -24.43 10.15
CA ALA A 46 23.55 -24.40 11.54
C ALA A 46 22.51 -23.29 11.77
N PHE A 47 22.48 -22.25 10.95
CA PHE A 47 21.54 -21.15 11.03
C PHE A 47 20.29 -21.33 10.15
N GLN A 48 20.23 -22.39 9.32
CA GLN A 48 19.09 -22.68 8.47
C GLN A 48 18.17 -23.68 9.16
N VAL A 49 16.88 -23.35 9.29
CA VAL A 49 15.86 -24.17 9.96
C VAL A 49 14.99 -24.91 8.94
N LEU A 50 14.40 -24.17 7.97
CA LEU A 50 13.53 -24.76 6.98
C LEU A 50 14.31 -25.34 5.81
N ARG A 51 13.74 -26.34 5.18
CA ARG A 51 14.28 -26.85 3.92
C ARG A 51 14.15 -25.76 2.84
N GLN A 52 15.24 -25.49 2.13
CA GLN A 52 15.19 -24.58 0.98
C GLN A 52 14.18 -25.06 -0.05
N VAL A 53 13.32 -24.16 -0.44
CA VAL A 53 12.30 -24.40 -1.46
C VAL A 53 12.77 -23.77 -2.76
N PRO A 54 12.59 -24.43 -3.93
CA PRO A 54 12.95 -23.83 -5.22
C PRO A 54 12.32 -22.45 -5.37
N ALA A 55 13.09 -21.48 -5.89
CA ALA A 55 12.58 -20.16 -6.21
C ALA A 55 11.44 -20.26 -7.24
N GLY A 56 10.42 -19.45 -7.05
CA GLY A 56 9.24 -19.39 -7.92
C GLY A 56 8.06 -18.67 -7.25
N PRO A 57 7.15 -18.09 -8.02
CA PRO A 57 5.96 -17.48 -7.46
C PRO A 57 5.11 -18.56 -6.79
N ARG A 58 4.69 -18.31 -5.56
CA ARG A 58 3.82 -19.20 -4.81
C ARG A 58 3.00 -18.47 -3.79
N ILE A 59 1.86 -19.04 -3.46
CA ILE A 59 1.11 -18.61 -2.28
C ILE A 59 1.84 -19.17 -1.05
N THR A 60 2.57 -18.29 -0.36
CA THR A 60 3.24 -18.64 0.89
C THR A 60 2.23 -18.83 2.02
N PRO A 61 2.58 -19.53 3.12
CA PRO A 61 1.73 -19.61 4.31
C PRO A 61 1.24 -18.23 4.79
N TYR A 62 2.10 -17.22 4.76
CA TYR A 62 1.70 -15.88 5.18
C TYR A 62 0.71 -15.21 4.20
N LEU A 63 0.93 -15.32 2.89
CA LEU A 63 -0.05 -14.82 1.92
C LEU A 63 -1.39 -15.54 2.08
N GLN A 64 -1.38 -16.87 2.22
CA GLN A 64 -2.60 -17.66 2.46
C GLN A 64 -3.33 -17.18 3.73
N TYR A 65 -2.61 -16.92 4.81
CA TYR A 65 -3.18 -16.37 6.03
C TYR A 65 -3.87 -15.02 5.79
N GLN A 66 -3.23 -14.10 5.04
CA GLN A 66 -3.83 -12.80 4.70
C GLN A 66 -5.09 -12.96 3.84
N LEU A 67 -5.06 -13.87 2.86
CA LEU A 67 -6.21 -14.18 2.01
C LEU A 67 -7.38 -14.77 2.81
N ASP A 68 -7.12 -15.70 3.71
CA ASP A 68 -8.14 -16.29 4.59
C ASP A 68 -8.82 -15.21 5.46
N GLN A 69 -8.05 -14.28 6.00
CA GLN A 69 -8.60 -13.14 6.74
C GLN A 69 -9.51 -12.27 5.85
N ALA A 70 -9.04 -11.93 4.65
CA ALA A 70 -9.80 -11.10 3.72
C ALA A 70 -11.10 -11.80 3.24
N TRP A 71 -11.05 -13.11 2.97
CA TRP A 71 -12.24 -13.89 2.61
C TRP A 71 -13.26 -13.94 3.74
N ARG A 72 -12.85 -14.21 4.97
CA ARG A 72 -13.77 -14.21 6.14
C ARG A 72 -14.45 -12.85 6.33
N GLN A 73 -13.70 -11.77 6.14
CA GLN A 73 -14.25 -10.41 6.24
C GLN A 73 -15.22 -10.10 5.09
N ASP A 74 -14.92 -10.55 3.88
CA ASP A 74 -15.81 -10.40 2.72
C ASP A 74 -17.10 -11.20 2.87
N GLU A 75 -17.03 -12.44 3.38
CA GLU A 75 -18.20 -13.24 3.72
C GLU A 75 -19.07 -12.61 4.82
N ALA A 76 -18.42 -12.01 5.84
CA ALA A 76 -19.16 -11.29 6.87
C ALA A 76 -19.94 -10.11 6.28
N ARG A 77 -19.29 -9.31 5.42
CA ARG A 77 -19.95 -8.22 4.69
C ARG A 77 -21.12 -8.72 3.84
N GLN A 78 -20.96 -9.86 3.14
CA GLN A 78 -22.05 -10.45 2.35
C GLN A 78 -23.24 -10.80 3.21
N ARG A 79 -23.05 -11.41 4.36
CA ARG A 79 -24.15 -11.73 5.30
C ARG A 79 -24.87 -10.46 5.76
N ASP A 80 -24.13 -9.39 6.05
CA ASP A 80 -24.74 -8.10 6.42
C ASP A 80 -25.59 -7.53 5.29
N TRP A 81 -25.15 -7.68 4.03
CA TRP A 81 -25.91 -7.21 2.87
C TRP A 81 -27.15 -8.09 2.56
N GLU A 82 -27.05 -9.39 2.79
CA GLU A 82 -28.20 -10.32 2.67
C GLU A 82 -29.30 -9.99 3.70
N ALA A 83 -28.91 -9.47 4.87
CA ALA A 83 -29.83 -9.06 5.92
C ALA A 83 -30.61 -7.77 5.59
N ILE A 84 -30.25 -7.00 4.55
CA ILE A 84 -30.96 -5.80 4.13
C ILE A 84 -32.32 -6.19 3.54
N GLN A 85 -33.43 -5.82 4.21
CA GLN A 85 -34.79 -6.17 3.77
C GLN A 85 -35.59 -4.96 3.30
N SER A 86 -35.24 -3.74 3.70
CA SER A 86 -35.91 -2.52 3.38
C SER A 86 -34.98 -1.46 2.81
N GLU A 87 -35.52 -0.48 2.09
CA GLU A 87 -34.77 0.68 1.64
C GLU A 87 -34.18 1.48 2.81
N GLN A 88 -34.88 1.50 3.96
CA GLN A 88 -34.37 2.12 5.18
C GLN A 88 -33.12 1.42 5.71
N ASP A 89 -33.05 0.08 5.64
CA ASP A 89 -31.85 -0.68 6.03
C ASP A 89 -30.71 -0.39 5.06
N LEU A 90 -31.02 -0.31 3.77
CA LEU A 90 -30.05 0.05 2.74
C LEU A 90 -29.45 1.45 2.99
N LEU A 91 -30.27 2.44 3.29
CA LEU A 91 -29.82 3.81 3.60
C LEU A 91 -28.98 3.86 4.87
N LYS A 92 -29.34 3.08 5.90
CA LYS A 92 -28.49 2.94 7.10
C LYS A 92 -27.12 2.32 6.77
N MET A 93 -27.12 1.27 5.96
CA MET A 93 -25.87 0.64 5.51
C MET A 93 -25.01 1.62 4.70
N GLN A 94 -25.60 2.36 3.75
CA GLN A 94 -24.90 3.41 3.02
C GLN A 94 -24.28 4.46 3.96
N ALA A 95 -25.01 4.91 4.97
CA ALA A 95 -24.49 5.87 5.94
C ALA A 95 -23.30 5.32 6.71
N SER A 96 -23.38 4.06 7.15
CA SER A 96 -22.28 3.36 7.84
C SER A 96 -21.05 3.21 6.94
N VAL A 97 -21.23 2.70 5.71
CA VAL A 97 -20.16 2.52 4.72
C VAL A 97 -19.51 3.86 4.37
N ARG A 98 -20.32 4.92 4.19
CA ARG A 98 -19.83 6.28 3.92
C ARG A 98 -18.99 6.81 5.09
N GLN A 99 -19.45 6.63 6.32
CA GLN A 99 -18.72 7.05 7.52
C GLN A 99 -17.39 6.30 7.63
N ALA A 100 -17.40 4.98 7.40
CA ALA A 100 -16.19 4.17 7.41
C ALA A 100 -15.21 4.64 6.34
N LEU A 101 -15.65 4.90 5.11
CA LEU A 101 -14.80 5.40 4.02
C LEU A 101 -14.19 6.76 4.38
N LEU A 102 -14.97 7.69 4.94
CA LEU A 102 -14.45 8.98 5.39
C LEU A 102 -13.40 8.83 6.51
N GLN A 103 -13.60 7.91 7.45
CA GLN A 103 -12.61 7.64 8.50
C GLN A 103 -11.31 7.08 7.93
N MET A 104 -11.39 6.16 6.97
CA MET A 104 -10.20 5.53 6.34
C MET A 104 -9.31 6.55 5.64
N ILE A 105 -9.90 7.57 5.01
CA ILE A 105 -9.14 8.62 4.33
C ILE A 105 -8.71 9.77 5.26
N GLY A 106 -9.08 9.74 6.55
CA GLY A 106 -8.83 10.82 7.51
C GLY A 106 -9.78 12.01 7.36
N GLY A 107 -11.00 11.80 6.83
CA GLY A 107 -12.00 12.82 6.51
C GLY A 107 -11.66 13.60 5.23
N LEU A 108 -12.47 14.58 4.87
CA LEU A 108 -12.21 15.52 3.79
C LEU A 108 -11.76 16.88 4.38
N PRO A 109 -11.07 17.75 3.59
CA PRO A 109 -10.80 19.12 4.02
C PRO A 109 -12.10 19.86 4.40
N GLY A 110 -12.12 20.48 5.57
CA GLY A 110 -13.34 21.05 6.14
C GLY A 110 -13.80 22.34 5.51
N ARG A 111 -12.95 23.01 4.71
CA ARG A 111 -13.24 24.32 4.14
C ARG A 111 -12.83 24.40 2.67
N LYS A 112 -13.76 24.82 1.83
CA LYS A 112 -13.48 25.19 0.44
C LYS A 112 -12.78 26.54 0.37
N THR A 113 -11.68 26.59 -0.34
CA THR A 113 -10.92 27.82 -0.61
C THR A 113 -11.20 28.33 -2.03
N LYS A 114 -10.69 29.50 -2.40
CA LYS A 114 -10.81 30.00 -3.77
C LYS A 114 -10.09 29.07 -4.74
N LEU A 115 -10.69 28.82 -5.90
CA LEU A 115 -10.10 27.99 -6.95
C LEU A 115 -8.99 28.69 -7.72
N ASN A 116 -9.02 30.03 -7.79
CA ASN A 116 -8.10 30.87 -8.55
C ASN A 116 -7.80 30.30 -9.95
N PRO A 117 -8.83 30.00 -10.78
CA PRO A 117 -8.62 29.35 -12.06
C PRO A 117 -7.92 30.27 -13.04
N ARG A 118 -6.94 29.71 -13.77
CA ARG A 118 -6.18 30.42 -14.82
C ARG A 118 -6.14 29.57 -16.08
N THR A 119 -6.64 30.10 -17.19
CA THR A 119 -6.49 29.51 -18.51
C THR A 119 -5.15 29.95 -19.09
N THR A 120 -4.22 29.01 -19.32
CA THR A 120 -2.87 29.29 -19.81
C THR A 120 -2.75 29.14 -21.33
N GLY A 121 -3.76 28.60 -21.98
CA GLY A 121 -3.83 28.47 -23.44
C GLY A 121 -5.14 27.86 -23.89
N LYS A 122 -5.44 28.01 -25.20
CA LYS A 122 -6.62 27.45 -25.84
C LYS A 122 -6.26 26.92 -27.23
N ILE A 123 -6.76 25.76 -27.58
CA ILE A 123 -6.56 25.11 -28.90
C ILE A 123 -7.96 24.90 -29.49
N GLN A 124 -8.17 25.39 -30.72
CA GLN A 124 -9.41 25.14 -31.43
C GLN A 124 -9.33 23.79 -32.17
N MET A 125 -10.34 22.99 -31.99
CA MET A 125 -10.56 21.72 -32.66
C MET A 125 -11.83 21.82 -33.53
N ASP A 126 -12.15 20.73 -34.24
CA ASP A 126 -13.40 20.68 -35.02
C ASP A 126 -14.59 20.37 -34.12
N GLY A 127 -15.44 21.37 -33.91
CA GLY A 127 -16.65 21.29 -33.10
C GLY A 127 -16.45 21.46 -31.59
N TYR A 128 -15.24 21.70 -31.10
CA TYR A 128 -14.93 22.00 -29.70
C TYR A 128 -13.57 22.68 -29.53
N SER A 129 -13.30 23.19 -28.35
CA SER A 129 -11.98 23.73 -28.01
C SER A 129 -11.40 23.01 -26.79
N ILE A 130 -10.06 23.02 -26.66
CA ILE A 130 -9.31 22.51 -25.50
C ILE A 130 -8.70 23.70 -24.76
N GLU A 131 -9.11 23.92 -23.52
CA GLU A 131 -8.56 24.96 -22.65
C GLU A 131 -7.56 24.33 -21.68
N LYS A 132 -6.36 24.92 -21.56
CA LYS A 132 -5.34 24.55 -20.59
C LYS A 132 -5.61 25.29 -19.30
N LEU A 133 -5.88 24.57 -18.22
CA LEU A 133 -6.33 25.14 -16.96
C LEU A 133 -5.34 24.82 -15.83
N ILE A 134 -5.09 25.79 -14.97
CA ILE A 134 -4.50 25.59 -13.64
C ILE A 134 -5.47 26.14 -12.61
N PHE A 135 -5.80 25.36 -11.58
CA PHE A 135 -6.61 25.82 -10.45
C PHE A 135 -6.04 25.33 -9.12
N GLU A 136 -6.44 25.94 -8.01
CA GLU A 136 -6.03 25.53 -6.68
C GLU A 136 -7.10 24.64 -6.01
N SER A 137 -6.72 23.43 -5.62
CA SER A 137 -7.59 22.57 -4.80
C SER A 137 -7.52 22.94 -3.31
N LEU A 138 -6.34 23.30 -2.84
CA LEU A 138 -6.04 23.91 -1.55
C LEU A 138 -5.09 25.11 -1.82
N PRO A 139 -4.93 26.06 -0.87
CA PRO A 139 -4.00 27.17 -1.07
C PRO A 139 -2.60 26.69 -1.42
N GLY A 140 -2.06 27.09 -2.58
CA GLY A 140 -0.76 26.69 -3.09
C GLY A 140 -0.67 25.24 -3.58
N VAL A 141 -1.76 24.47 -3.60
CA VAL A 141 -1.82 23.13 -4.22
C VAL A 141 -2.49 23.26 -5.58
N PHE A 142 -1.67 23.34 -6.60
CA PHE A 142 -2.12 23.58 -7.97
C PHE A 142 -2.45 22.27 -8.68
N VAL A 143 -3.53 22.28 -9.43
CA VAL A 143 -4.01 21.19 -10.28
C VAL A 143 -3.98 21.65 -11.73
N THR A 144 -3.25 20.92 -12.57
CA THR A 144 -3.18 21.13 -14.02
C THR A 144 -4.25 20.29 -14.71
N ALA A 145 -5.05 20.90 -15.58
CA ALA A 145 -6.18 20.25 -16.23
C ALA A 145 -6.33 20.67 -17.70
N LEU A 146 -7.00 19.83 -18.47
CA LEU A 146 -7.50 20.14 -19.81
C LEU A 146 -9.02 20.15 -19.77
N VAL A 147 -9.60 21.21 -20.28
CA VAL A 147 -11.07 21.37 -20.38
C VAL A 147 -11.47 21.38 -21.85
N TYR A 148 -12.25 20.38 -22.24
CA TYR A 148 -12.79 20.26 -23.60
C TYR A 148 -14.19 20.86 -23.62
N VAL A 149 -14.42 21.86 -24.46
CA VAL A 149 -15.65 22.64 -24.47
C VAL A 149 -16.28 22.59 -25.86
N PRO A 150 -17.49 22.04 -26.02
CA PRO A 150 -18.22 22.08 -27.30
C PRO A 150 -18.44 23.50 -27.79
N ASP A 151 -18.41 23.70 -29.11
CA ASP A 151 -18.62 25.01 -29.74
C ASP A 151 -20.10 25.43 -29.78
N ASP A 152 -21.05 24.51 -29.50
CA ASP A 152 -22.47 24.83 -29.40
C ASP A 152 -22.74 25.53 -28.06
N HIS A 153 -22.94 26.84 -28.11
CA HIS A 153 -23.33 27.66 -26.96
C HIS A 153 -24.83 27.94 -26.86
N SER A 154 -25.69 27.26 -27.69
CA SER A 154 -27.12 27.45 -27.67
C SER A 154 -27.80 26.81 -26.47
N GLN A 155 -27.15 25.88 -25.80
CA GLN A 155 -27.64 25.13 -24.63
C GLN A 155 -26.53 24.84 -23.63
N LYS A 156 -26.96 24.47 -22.41
CA LYS A 156 -26.03 23.93 -21.41
C LYS A 156 -25.75 22.44 -21.68
N HIS A 157 -24.50 22.05 -21.49
CA HIS A 157 -23.98 20.70 -21.73
C HIS A 157 -23.84 19.91 -20.44
N PRO A 158 -24.11 18.61 -20.44
CA PRO A 158 -23.66 17.74 -19.36
C PRO A 158 -22.13 17.74 -19.30
N ALA A 159 -21.57 17.52 -18.11
CA ALA A 159 -20.13 17.48 -17.95
C ALA A 159 -19.64 16.09 -17.51
N VAL A 160 -18.40 15.76 -17.89
CA VAL A 160 -17.73 14.51 -17.48
C VAL A 160 -16.36 14.83 -16.92
N LEU A 161 -16.13 14.34 -15.71
CA LEU A 161 -14.81 14.31 -15.09
C LEU A 161 -14.04 13.09 -15.59
N VAL A 162 -12.79 13.27 -15.98
CA VAL A 162 -11.89 12.20 -16.42
C VAL A 162 -10.59 12.29 -15.62
N PRO A 163 -10.55 11.79 -14.36
CA PRO A 163 -9.30 11.66 -13.64
C PRO A 163 -8.34 10.75 -14.40
N ALA A 164 -7.07 11.15 -14.48
CA ALA A 164 -6.06 10.31 -15.13
C ALA A 164 -5.73 9.09 -14.28
N GLY A 165 -5.57 7.93 -14.91
CA GLY A 165 -4.94 6.76 -14.31
C GLY A 165 -3.42 6.90 -14.29
N HIS A 166 -2.70 5.88 -13.82
CA HIS A 166 -1.26 5.90 -13.69
C HIS A 166 -0.58 6.00 -15.07
N ALA A 167 -0.25 7.21 -15.47
CA ALA A 167 0.42 7.51 -16.73
C ALA A 167 1.43 8.64 -16.52
N THR A 168 2.62 8.52 -17.10
CA THR A 168 3.71 9.49 -16.93
C THR A 168 3.36 10.89 -17.44
N ASN A 169 2.57 10.98 -18.53
CA ASN A 169 2.05 12.23 -19.07
C ASN A 169 0.66 12.62 -18.53
N GLY A 170 0.17 11.92 -17.49
CA GLY A 170 -1.05 12.27 -16.75
C GLY A 170 -2.29 12.44 -17.64
N LYS A 171 -2.97 13.59 -17.50
CA LYS A 171 -4.19 13.93 -18.25
C LYS A 171 -4.07 13.81 -19.77
N ILE A 172 -2.86 13.99 -20.31
CA ILE A 172 -2.62 13.96 -21.76
C ILE A 172 -2.82 12.56 -22.34
N HIS A 173 -2.50 11.52 -21.55
CA HIS A 173 -2.73 10.12 -21.93
C HIS A 173 -4.19 9.84 -22.33
N TYR A 174 -5.12 10.56 -21.71
CA TYR A 174 -6.56 10.33 -21.88
C TYR A 174 -7.21 11.26 -22.93
N GLN A 175 -6.42 11.98 -23.72
CA GLN A 175 -6.94 12.93 -24.71
C GLN A 175 -7.92 12.29 -25.71
N ALA A 176 -7.70 11.04 -26.12
CA ALA A 176 -8.60 10.33 -27.04
C ALA A 176 -10.01 10.18 -26.47
N LEU A 177 -10.12 9.69 -25.22
CA LEU A 177 -11.41 9.56 -24.53
C LEU A 177 -12.07 10.94 -24.34
N CYS A 178 -11.30 11.96 -23.94
CA CYS A 178 -11.83 13.30 -23.74
C CYS A 178 -12.35 13.93 -25.04
N GLN A 179 -11.65 13.73 -26.16
CA GLN A 179 -12.11 14.18 -27.49
C GLN A 179 -13.39 13.46 -27.94
N ARG A 180 -13.50 12.14 -27.69
CA ARG A 180 -14.69 11.35 -27.98
C ARG A 180 -15.91 11.84 -27.19
N LEU A 181 -15.73 12.19 -25.91
CA LEU A 181 -16.77 12.77 -25.07
C LEU A 181 -17.17 14.16 -25.56
N ALA A 182 -16.19 15.04 -25.86
CA ALA A 182 -16.45 16.38 -26.39
C ALA A 182 -17.21 16.35 -27.72
N ALA A 183 -16.85 15.44 -28.63
CA ALA A 183 -17.54 15.23 -29.90
C ALA A 183 -19.01 14.77 -29.71
N ARG A 184 -19.35 14.16 -28.57
CA ARG A 184 -20.72 13.83 -28.17
C ARG A 184 -21.49 14.99 -27.54
N GLY A 185 -20.81 16.13 -27.29
CA GLY A 185 -21.39 17.33 -26.71
C GLY A 185 -21.28 17.44 -25.20
N TYR A 186 -20.33 16.74 -24.58
CA TYR A 186 -20.03 16.91 -23.16
C TYR A 186 -18.96 18.00 -22.97
N VAL A 187 -19.08 18.79 -21.93
CA VAL A 187 -17.92 19.50 -21.37
C VAL A 187 -17.09 18.50 -20.58
N VAL A 188 -15.79 18.39 -20.87
CA VAL A 188 -14.94 17.39 -20.23
C VAL A 188 -13.82 18.09 -19.48
N ILE A 189 -13.53 17.65 -18.26
CA ILE A 189 -12.33 18.06 -17.51
C ILE A 189 -11.49 16.84 -17.18
N ALA A 190 -10.25 16.83 -17.66
CA ALA A 190 -9.24 15.85 -17.28
C ALA A 190 -8.11 16.55 -16.55
N TRP A 191 -7.60 15.96 -15.46
CA TRP A 191 -6.53 16.58 -14.67
C TRP A 191 -5.42 15.58 -14.34
N ASP A 192 -4.24 16.13 -14.00
CA ASP A 192 -3.13 15.37 -13.45
C ASP A 192 -3.39 15.06 -11.97
N PRO A 193 -3.45 13.80 -11.55
CA PRO A 193 -3.33 13.45 -10.14
C PRO A 193 -2.00 13.95 -9.55
N VAL A 194 -1.92 14.07 -8.24
CA VAL A 194 -0.66 14.36 -7.57
C VAL A 194 0.39 13.31 -7.92
N GLY A 195 1.64 13.72 -8.18
CA GLY A 195 2.71 12.77 -8.53
C GLY A 195 2.73 12.33 -10.00
N GLN A 196 1.88 12.92 -10.87
CA GLN A 196 1.78 12.54 -12.29
C GLN A 196 1.76 13.77 -13.19
N GLY A 197 2.12 13.58 -14.46
CA GLY A 197 2.08 14.63 -15.47
C GLY A 197 2.88 15.87 -15.05
N GLU A 198 2.21 17.03 -15.00
CA GLU A 198 2.82 18.29 -14.58
C GLU A 198 2.83 18.50 -13.05
N ARG A 199 2.46 17.48 -12.24
CA ARG A 199 2.32 17.55 -10.79
C ARG A 199 3.27 16.65 -10.03
N SER A 200 4.47 16.33 -10.59
CA SER A 200 5.51 15.61 -9.86
C SER A 200 5.87 16.36 -8.56
N GLN A 201 5.98 15.61 -7.47
CA GLN A 201 6.31 16.13 -6.15
C GLN A 201 7.81 16.04 -5.84
N PHE A 202 8.52 15.23 -6.62
CA PHE A 202 9.94 14.93 -6.43
C PHE A 202 10.74 15.21 -7.71
N TRP A 203 10.35 16.25 -8.46
CA TRP A 203 11.00 16.64 -9.70
C TRP A 203 12.42 17.14 -9.47
N ASP A 204 13.38 16.56 -10.20
CA ASP A 204 14.75 17.06 -10.29
C ASP A 204 14.88 17.91 -11.56
N ALA A 205 14.93 19.22 -11.39
CA ALA A 205 15.01 20.17 -12.51
C ALA A 205 16.34 20.08 -13.29
N LYS A 206 17.40 19.48 -12.70
CA LYS A 206 18.69 19.28 -13.39
C LYS A 206 18.67 18.03 -14.26
N ALA A 207 18.02 16.98 -13.76
CA ALA A 207 17.87 15.72 -14.47
C ALA A 207 16.65 15.69 -15.41
N ASP A 208 15.79 16.72 -15.34
CA ASP A 208 14.53 16.85 -16.08
C ASP A 208 13.61 15.61 -15.91
N LYS A 209 13.50 15.11 -14.70
CA LYS A 209 12.67 13.94 -14.35
C LYS A 209 12.36 13.85 -12.87
N SER A 210 11.35 13.05 -12.51
CA SER A 210 11.14 12.70 -11.10
C SER A 210 12.31 11.86 -10.59
N ARG A 211 12.66 12.04 -9.31
CA ARG A 211 13.68 11.21 -8.61
C ARG A 211 13.28 9.74 -8.50
N TYR A 212 11.99 9.46 -8.59
CA TYR A 212 11.45 8.11 -8.40
C TYR A 212 11.17 7.35 -9.70
N ASN A 213 11.25 7.97 -10.87
CA ASN A 213 11.07 7.39 -12.22
C ASN A 213 9.73 6.67 -12.51
N LEU A 214 8.95 6.31 -11.48
CA LEU A 214 7.70 5.57 -11.59
C LEU A 214 6.56 6.44 -11.04
N VAL A 215 5.43 6.42 -11.71
CA VAL A 215 4.22 7.14 -11.28
C VAL A 215 3.78 6.70 -9.88
N CYS A 216 3.64 5.39 -9.68
CA CYS A 216 3.23 4.79 -8.40
C CYS A 216 4.26 5.01 -7.28
N ALA A 217 5.54 5.24 -7.61
CA ALA A 217 6.56 5.46 -6.60
C ALA A 217 6.39 6.79 -5.85
N GLU A 218 5.98 7.86 -6.52
CA GLU A 218 5.61 9.11 -5.83
C GLU A 218 4.38 8.92 -4.92
N HIS A 219 3.39 8.14 -5.39
CA HIS A 219 2.22 7.77 -4.58
C HIS A 219 2.61 6.96 -3.35
N ALA A 220 3.52 5.99 -3.48
CA ALA A 220 4.00 5.19 -2.36
C ALA A 220 4.68 6.05 -1.29
N VAL A 221 5.58 6.95 -1.68
CA VAL A 221 6.28 7.86 -0.75
C VAL A 221 5.28 8.75 0.00
N LEU A 222 4.38 9.40 -0.73
CA LEU A 222 3.38 10.31 -0.15
C LEU A 222 2.34 9.57 0.68
N GLY A 223 1.88 8.42 0.21
CA GLY A 223 0.89 7.60 0.89
C GLY A 223 1.42 6.99 2.18
N ASN A 224 2.70 6.58 2.22
CA ASN A 224 3.34 6.10 3.45
C ASN A 224 3.40 7.21 4.51
N LEU A 225 3.71 8.44 4.12
CA LEU A 225 3.63 9.61 5.01
C LEU A 225 2.19 9.89 5.46
N ALA A 226 1.22 9.80 4.54
CA ALA A 226 -0.19 10.00 4.84
C ALA A 226 -0.71 8.98 5.86
N TYR A 227 -0.37 7.70 5.71
CA TYR A 227 -0.72 6.67 6.70
C TYR A 227 -0.17 7.00 8.08
N LEU A 228 1.10 7.36 8.20
CA LEU A 228 1.69 7.75 9.49
C LEU A 228 0.98 8.94 10.12
N ALA A 229 0.56 9.90 9.30
CA ALA A 229 -0.21 11.06 9.76
C ALA A 229 -1.68 10.74 10.12
N GLY A 230 -2.15 9.52 9.92
CA GLY A 230 -3.53 9.10 10.19
C GLY A 230 -4.52 9.46 9.07
N ALA A 231 -4.03 9.56 7.82
CA ALA A 231 -4.82 9.77 6.63
C ALA A 231 -4.49 8.73 5.54
N ASN A 232 -5.05 8.91 4.36
CA ASN A 232 -4.69 8.16 3.16
C ASN A 232 -4.51 9.13 1.99
N LEU A 233 -3.67 8.78 1.01
CA LEU A 233 -3.42 9.60 -0.18
C LEU A 233 -4.71 9.96 -0.93
N ALA A 234 -5.67 9.02 -1.01
CA ALA A 234 -6.97 9.22 -1.64
C ALA A 234 -7.74 10.43 -1.09
N ARG A 235 -7.48 10.87 0.14
CA ARG A 235 -8.08 12.09 0.72
C ARG A 235 -7.91 13.30 -0.20
N TRP A 236 -6.71 13.51 -0.69
CA TRP A 236 -6.37 14.68 -1.50
C TRP A 236 -6.74 14.49 -2.96
N GLU A 237 -6.66 13.28 -3.50
CA GLU A 237 -7.12 12.97 -4.85
C GLU A 237 -8.63 13.13 -5.00
N ILE A 238 -9.40 12.64 -4.03
CA ILE A 238 -10.85 12.86 -3.96
C ILE A 238 -11.16 14.35 -3.87
N TRP A 239 -10.39 15.07 -3.05
CA TRP A 239 -10.58 16.52 -2.90
C TRP A 239 -10.31 17.26 -4.21
N ASP A 240 -9.23 16.95 -4.93
CA ASP A 240 -8.94 17.53 -6.23
C ASP A 240 -10.12 17.33 -7.20
N GLY A 241 -10.69 16.13 -7.26
CA GLY A 241 -11.88 15.84 -8.05
C GLY A 241 -13.13 16.63 -7.62
N MET A 242 -13.38 16.75 -6.31
CA MET A 242 -14.48 17.59 -5.80
C MET A 242 -14.28 19.08 -6.16
N ARG A 243 -13.04 19.56 -6.19
CA ARG A 243 -12.70 20.92 -6.60
C ARG A 243 -12.84 21.09 -8.12
N ALA A 244 -12.56 20.06 -8.91
CA ALA A 244 -12.88 20.04 -10.34
C ALA A 244 -14.38 20.17 -10.60
N VAL A 245 -15.24 19.49 -9.80
CA VAL A 245 -16.70 19.71 -9.84
C VAL A 245 -17.05 21.16 -9.50
N ASP A 246 -16.44 21.73 -8.44
CA ASP A 246 -16.68 23.13 -8.08
C ASP A 246 -16.31 24.08 -9.24
N TYR A 247 -15.22 23.81 -9.96
CA TYR A 247 -14.84 24.59 -11.14
C TYR A 247 -15.89 24.46 -12.27
N LEU A 248 -16.31 23.24 -12.60
CA LEU A 248 -17.35 23.04 -13.64
C LEU A 248 -18.62 23.80 -13.32
N LEU A 249 -19.03 23.87 -12.06
CA LEU A 249 -20.22 24.61 -11.64
C LEU A 249 -20.08 26.14 -11.77
N THR A 250 -18.87 26.67 -11.98
CA THR A 250 -18.68 28.09 -12.30
C THR A 250 -18.84 28.40 -13.79
N ARG A 251 -18.89 27.37 -14.64
CA ARG A 251 -18.92 27.50 -16.10
C ARG A 251 -20.35 27.71 -16.60
N PRO A 252 -20.64 28.79 -17.37
CA PRO A 252 -22.00 29.07 -17.83
C PRO A 252 -22.57 28.03 -18.81
N GLU A 253 -21.70 27.35 -19.58
CA GLU A 253 -22.06 26.31 -20.54
C GLU A 253 -22.34 24.94 -19.89
N VAL A 254 -22.04 24.75 -18.59
CA VAL A 254 -22.23 23.49 -17.89
C VAL A 254 -23.62 23.38 -17.27
N ASP A 255 -24.28 22.26 -17.47
CA ASP A 255 -25.48 21.87 -16.72
C ASP A 255 -25.06 21.20 -15.40
N GLY A 256 -25.20 21.94 -14.31
CA GLY A 256 -24.79 21.47 -12.98
C GLY A 256 -25.56 20.26 -12.46
N GLU A 257 -26.73 19.94 -13.02
CA GLU A 257 -27.52 18.76 -12.66
C GLU A 257 -27.07 17.49 -13.41
N ARG A 258 -26.14 17.63 -14.37
CA ARG A 258 -25.67 16.53 -15.23
C ARG A 258 -24.14 16.40 -15.20
N ILE A 259 -23.59 16.30 -13.98
CA ILE A 259 -22.15 16.07 -13.74
C ILE A 259 -21.89 14.57 -13.64
N ASN A 260 -20.98 14.05 -14.43
CA ASN A 260 -20.68 12.62 -14.53
C ASN A 260 -19.18 12.38 -14.34
N ILE A 261 -18.78 11.12 -14.17
CA ILE A 261 -17.36 10.75 -14.00
C ILE A 261 -17.05 9.41 -14.65
N THR A 262 -15.90 9.32 -15.32
CA THR A 262 -15.32 8.08 -15.81
C THR A 262 -13.81 8.16 -15.79
N GLY A 263 -13.13 7.03 -15.68
CA GLY A 263 -11.66 6.93 -15.68
C GLY A 263 -11.26 5.49 -15.60
N THR A 264 -10.00 5.18 -15.98
CA THR A 264 -9.49 3.80 -15.94
C THR A 264 -8.29 3.68 -15.02
N SER A 265 -8.07 2.48 -14.44
CA SER A 265 -6.94 2.21 -13.53
C SER A 265 -6.99 3.13 -12.29
N GLY A 266 -5.93 3.86 -11.95
CA GLY A 266 -5.94 4.91 -10.93
C GLY A 266 -7.03 5.96 -11.16
N GLY A 267 -7.37 6.28 -12.43
CA GLY A 267 -8.53 7.11 -12.76
C GLY A 267 -9.86 6.42 -12.47
N GLY A 268 -9.94 5.10 -12.59
CA GLY A 268 -11.08 4.28 -12.17
C GLY A 268 -11.24 4.26 -10.65
N THR A 269 -10.12 4.22 -9.92
CA THR A 269 -10.07 4.38 -8.45
C THR A 269 -10.66 5.72 -8.04
N GLN A 270 -10.15 6.82 -8.60
CA GLN A 270 -10.65 8.16 -8.31
C GLN A 270 -12.12 8.31 -8.71
N ALA A 271 -12.52 7.78 -9.88
CA ALA A 271 -13.91 7.82 -10.32
C ALA A 271 -14.86 7.13 -9.33
N ALA A 272 -14.49 5.94 -8.83
CA ALA A 272 -15.30 5.21 -7.85
C ALA A 272 -15.37 5.94 -6.50
N LEU A 273 -14.23 6.43 -5.98
CA LEU A 273 -14.14 7.10 -4.67
C LEU A 273 -14.81 8.47 -4.68
N ILE A 274 -14.61 9.27 -5.74
CA ILE A 274 -15.25 10.59 -5.88
C ILE A 274 -16.77 10.41 -5.99
N ALA A 275 -17.22 9.49 -6.85
CA ALA A 275 -18.65 9.24 -7.01
C ALA A 275 -19.31 8.70 -5.73
N ALA A 276 -18.60 7.88 -4.95
CA ALA A 276 -19.07 7.39 -3.66
C ALA A 276 -19.27 8.52 -2.65
N LEU A 277 -18.41 9.56 -2.67
CA LEU A 277 -18.39 10.62 -1.65
C LEU A 277 -19.00 11.94 -2.10
N ASP A 278 -19.07 12.24 -3.41
CA ASP A 278 -19.66 13.46 -3.93
C ASP A 278 -21.06 13.19 -4.53
N PRO A 279 -22.14 13.62 -3.87
CA PRO A 279 -23.50 13.39 -4.35
C PRO A 279 -23.84 14.16 -5.63
N ARG A 280 -23.03 15.12 -6.05
CA ARG A 280 -23.23 15.89 -7.29
C ARG A 280 -22.92 15.05 -8.55
N ILE A 281 -22.18 13.95 -8.41
CA ILE A 281 -21.93 13.02 -9.52
C ILE A 281 -23.21 12.25 -9.81
N LYS A 282 -23.77 12.44 -11.01
CA LYS A 282 -25.03 11.82 -11.45
C LYS A 282 -24.83 10.40 -11.95
N VAL A 283 -23.82 10.18 -12.80
CA VAL A 283 -23.47 8.88 -13.39
C VAL A 283 -21.99 8.60 -13.21
N ALA A 284 -21.63 7.37 -12.87
CA ALA A 284 -20.24 6.96 -12.77
C ALA A 284 -19.94 5.72 -13.61
N VAL A 285 -18.77 5.73 -14.26
CA VAL A 285 -18.25 4.57 -15.01
C VAL A 285 -16.79 4.33 -14.63
N PRO A 286 -16.49 3.72 -13.45
CA PRO A 286 -15.14 3.28 -13.13
C PRO A 286 -14.72 2.14 -14.05
N SER A 287 -13.53 2.27 -14.69
CA SER A 287 -12.96 1.28 -15.57
C SER A 287 -11.69 0.67 -14.99
N CYS A 288 -11.51 -0.65 -15.12
CA CYS A 288 -10.31 -1.41 -14.73
C CYS A 288 -9.85 -1.12 -13.29
N TYR A 289 -10.80 -1.11 -12.34
CA TYR A 289 -10.52 -0.93 -10.91
C TYR A 289 -11.40 -1.81 -10.04
N ILE A 290 -12.72 -1.84 -10.29
CA ILE A 290 -13.63 -2.63 -9.46
C ILE A 290 -13.29 -4.12 -9.60
N SER A 291 -12.97 -4.75 -8.47
CA SER A 291 -12.69 -6.18 -8.34
C SER A 291 -13.21 -6.66 -6.97
N SER A 292 -12.61 -7.68 -6.38
CA SER A 292 -12.83 -8.08 -4.99
C SER A 292 -11.51 -8.04 -4.24
N LEU A 293 -11.50 -7.51 -3.02
CA LEU A 293 -10.26 -7.34 -2.27
C LEU A 293 -9.48 -8.65 -2.07
N PRO A 294 -10.10 -9.79 -1.67
CA PRO A 294 -9.36 -11.04 -1.53
C PRO A 294 -8.70 -11.51 -2.83
N MET A 295 -9.40 -11.38 -3.96
CA MET A 295 -8.88 -11.78 -5.27
C MET A 295 -7.76 -10.84 -5.74
N ARG A 296 -7.92 -9.51 -5.56
CA ARG A 296 -6.88 -8.54 -5.87
C ARG A 296 -5.63 -8.77 -5.02
N MET A 297 -5.78 -8.97 -3.70
CA MET A 297 -4.67 -9.25 -2.79
C MET A 297 -3.86 -10.48 -3.23
N GLY A 298 -4.54 -11.56 -3.64
CA GLY A 298 -3.88 -12.79 -4.11
C GLY A 298 -3.14 -12.62 -5.43
N ASN A 299 -3.64 -11.77 -6.32
CA ASN A 299 -3.09 -11.58 -7.66
C ASN A 299 -1.99 -10.50 -7.70
N ARG A 300 -2.15 -9.41 -6.95
CA ARG A 300 -1.28 -8.23 -7.01
C ARG A 300 0.20 -8.54 -6.83
N ILE A 301 0.55 -9.33 -5.83
CA ILE A 301 1.96 -9.66 -5.51
C ILE A 301 2.70 -10.26 -6.71
N PHE A 302 1.99 -10.94 -7.61
CA PHE A 302 2.59 -11.64 -8.74
C PHE A 302 2.57 -10.84 -10.04
N VAL A 303 1.64 -9.91 -10.20
CA VAL A 303 1.33 -9.29 -11.49
C VAL A 303 1.48 -7.77 -11.44
N ASP A 304 1.21 -7.17 -10.30
CA ASP A 304 1.27 -5.73 -10.06
C ASP A 304 1.93 -5.47 -8.70
N PRO A 305 3.27 -5.54 -8.61
CA PRO A 305 3.99 -5.36 -7.36
C PRO A 305 4.06 -3.89 -6.90
N ASP A 306 3.60 -2.95 -7.72
CA ASP A 306 3.63 -1.53 -7.36
C ASP A 306 2.70 -1.21 -6.20
N SER A 307 3.15 -0.27 -5.40
CA SER A 307 2.43 0.17 -4.20
C SER A 307 1.54 1.35 -4.53
N ASP A 308 0.22 1.15 -4.41
CA ASP A 308 -0.81 2.18 -4.64
C ASP A 308 -1.56 2.48 -3.35
N PRO A 309 -1.01 3.31 -2.45
CA PRO A 309 -1.62 3.60 -1.15
C PRO A 309 -3.04 4.16 -1.25
N GLU A 310 -3.36 4.91 -2.30
CA GLU A 310 -4.70 5.47 -2.53
C GLU A 310 -5.77 4.40 -2.78
N GLN A 311 -5.34 3.19 -3.15
CA GLN A 311 -6.22 2.04 -3.34
C GLN A 311 -6.30 1.13 -2.11
N ASP A 312 -5.33 1.22 -1.19
CA ASP A 312 -5.17 0.33 -0.04
C ASP A 312 -5.59 1.03 1.26
N LEU A 313 -6.88 1.38 1.36
CA LEU A 313 -7.40 2.11 2.51
C LEU A 313 -7.38 1.22 3.77
N PHE A 314 -6.80 1.77 4.86
CA PHE A 314 -6.70 1.04 6.12
C PHE A 314 -8.07 0.57 6.60
N ARG A 315 -8.22 -0.74 6.85
CA ARG A 315 -9.44 -1.42 7.27
C ARG A 315 -10.55 -1.51 6.20
N MET A 316 -10.24 -1.32 4.93
CA MET A 316 -11.25 -1.37 3.87
C MET A 316 -12.00 -2.72 3.81
N SER A 317 -11.29 -3.83 4.06
CA SER A 317 -11.89 -5.17 4.17
C SER A 317 -12.59 -5.36 5.51
N SER A 318 -11.90 -5.11 6.64
CA SER A 318 -12.44 -5.37 7.98
C SER A 318 -13.61 -4.47 8.38
N ASN A 319 -13.77 -3.30 7.77
CA ASN A 319 -14.94 -2.44 7.95
C ASN A 319 -16.08 -2.77 6.96
N GLY A 320 -15.98 -3.84 6.18
CA GLY A 320 -17.03 -4.28 5.28
C GLY A 320 -17.33 -3.34 4.11
N VAL A 321 -16.36 -2.49 3.71
CA VAL A 321 -16.53 -1.59 2.55
C VAL A 321 -16.21 -2.35 1.27
N GLY A 322 -14.97 -2.72 1.04
CA GLY A 322 -14.55 -3.36 -0.20
C GLY A 322 -14.93 -2.57 -1.45
N HIS A 323 -14.69 -3.13 -2.62
CA HIS A 323 -15.15 -2.52 -3.87
C HIS A 323 -16.69 -2.54 -4.04
N PRO A 324 -17.43 -3.58 -3.59
CA PRO A 324 -18.89 -3.54 -3.65
C PRO A 324 -19.48 -2.37 -2.87
N GLY A 325 -18.90 -1.98 -1.73
CA GLY A 325 -19.35 -0.84 -0.93
C GLY A 325 -19.27 0.49 -1.66
N LEU A 326 -18.30 0.66 -2.55
CA LEU A 326 -18.23 1.85 -3.41
C LEU A 326 -19.41 1.91 -4.38
N LEU A 327 -19.80 0.76 -4.97
CA LEU A 327 -21.00 0.66 -5.81
C LEU A 327 -22.28 0.88 -5.01
N LEU A 328 -22.35 0.37 -3.79
CA LEU A 328 -23.48 0.62 -2.88
C LEU A 328 -23.67 2.11 -2.60
N LEU A 329 -22.59 2.86 -2.39
CA LEU A 329 -22.65 4.31 -2.14
C LEU A 329 -23.18 5.10 -3.34
N MET A 330 -23.16 4.52 -4.53
CA MET A 330 -23.79 5.11 -5.71
C MET A 330 -25.32 4.95 -5.74
N TYR A 331 -25.87 3.91 -5.11
CA TYR A 331 -27.33 3.67 -5.13
C TYR A 331 -28.12 4.91 -4.63
N PRO A 332 -29.21 5.33 -5.29
CA PRO A 332 -29.80 4.77 -6.52
C PRO A 332 -29.28 5.41 -7.83
N ARG A 333 -28.14 6.12 -7.80
CA ARG A 333 -27.56 6.77 -8.97
C ARG A 333 -27.03 5.72 -9.96
N PRO A 334 -27.06 6.01 -11.29
CA PRO A 334 -26.56 5.10 -12.29
C PRO A 334 -25.05 4.85 -12.16
N VAL A 335 -24.65 3.58 -12.23
CA VAL A 335 -23.25 3.16 -12.25
C VAL A 335 -23.03 2.02 -13.24
N MET A 336 -21.94 2.11 -14.03
CA MET A 336 -21.48 1.02 -14.88
C MET A 336 -20.06 0.62 -14.49
N VAL A 337 -19.82 -0.68 -14.30
CA VAL A 337 -18.49 -1.25 -14.12
C VAL A 337 -17.95 -1.62 -15.50
N ALA A 338 -16.86 -0.99 -15.94
CA ALA A 338 -16.17 -1.33 -17.19
C ALA A 338 -14.88 -2.10 -16.86
N SER A 339 -14.78 -3.34 -17.31
CA SER A 339 -13.67 -4.23 -16.95
C SER A 339 -12.98 -4.80 -18.17
N ALA A 340 -11.68 -5.03 -18.07
CA ALA A 340 -10.91 -5.82 -19.03
C ALA A 340 -10.82 -7.27 -18.54
N VAL A 341 -11.02 -8.23 -19.46
CA VAL A 341 -11.06 -9.66 -19.08
C VAL A 341 -9.70 -10.21 -18.75
N LEU A 342 -8.65 -9.71 -19.41
CA LEU A 342 -7.25 -10.12 -19.20
C LEU A 342 -6.47 -9.17 -18.28
N ASP A 343 -7.18 -8.48 -17.38
CA ASP A 343 -6.64 -7.50 -16.45
C ASP A 343 -5.94 -8.19 -15.26
N PHE A 344 -4.95 -7.53 -14.68
CA PHE A 344 -4.40 -7.90 -13.37
C PHE A 344 -5.37 -7.59 -12.20
N PHE A 345 -6.39 -6.76 -12.40
CA PHE A 345 -7.59 -6.76 -11.55
C PHE A 345 -8.48 -7.94 -11.95
N PRO A 346 -8.55 -9.04 -11.17
CA PRO A 346 -9.24 -10.25 -11.59
C PRO A 346 -10.68 -9.99 -11.98
N ILE A 347 -11.05 -10.39 -13.20
CA ILE A 347 -12.40 -10.21 -13.75
C ILE A 347 -13.46 -10.92 -12.91
N GLU A 348 -13.13 -12.07 -12.30
CA GLU A 348 -13.99 -12.80 -11.40
C GLU A 348 -14.38 -11.95 -10.18
N GLY A 349 -13.42 -11.18 -9.68
CA GLY A 349 -13.65 -10.23 -8.58
C GLY A 349 -14.56 -9.08 -9.00
N ALA A 350 -14.41 -8.56 -10.22
CA ALA A 350 -15.29 -7.52 -10.78
C ALA A 350 -16.72 -8.05 -10.93
N ARG A 351 -16.88 -9.24 -11.53
CA ARG A 351 -18.19 -9.91 -11.68
C ARG A 351 -18.85 -10.17 -10.33
N LYS A 352 -18.08 -10.61 -9.32
CA LYS A 352 -18.57 -10.83 -7.96
C LYS A 352 -19.12 -9.54 -7.36
N SER A 353 -18.32 -8.49 -7.31
CA SER A 353 -18.70 -7.19 -6.72
C SER A 353 -19.88 -6.54 -7.46
N PHE A 354 -19.88 -6.64 -8.79
CA PHE A 354 -21.00 -6.17 -9.60
C PHE A 354 -22.31 -6.92 -9.26
N ARG A 355 -22.30 -8.25 -9.21
CA ARG A 355 -23.50 -9.06 -8.91
C ARG A 355 -24.06 -8.78 -7.52
N GLU A 356 -23.20 -8.54 -6.55
CA GLU A 356 -23.63 -8.18 -5.20
C GLU A 356 -24.36 -6.83 -5.17
N ALA A 357 -23.79 -5.81 -5.81
CA ALA A 357 -24.44 -4.52 -5.94
C ALA A 357 -25.72 -4.61 -6.80
N GLN A 358 -25.69 -5.36 -7.91
CA GLN A 358 -26.83 -5.57 -8.81
C GLN A 358 -28.04 -6.12 -8.06
N ARG A 359 -27.86 -7.12 -7.19
CA ARG A 359 -28.96 -7.70 -6.39
C ARG A 359 -29.68 -6.65 -5.53
N LEU A 360 -28.95 -5.68 -4.99
CA LEU A 360 -29.55 -4.57 -4.22
C LEU A 360 -30.30 -3.60 -5.13
N TYR A 361 -29.71 -3.23 -6.27
CA TYR A 361 -30.39 -2.38 -7.25
C TYR A 361 -31.68 -3.03 -7.76
N GLU A 362 -31.68 -4.33 -8.06
CA GLU A 362 -32.85 -5.10 -8.49
C GLU A 362 -33.92 -5.18 -7.40
N ARG A 363 -33.51 -5.52 -6.17
CA ARG A 363 -34.42 -5.65 -5.01
C ARG A 363 -35.26 -4.41 -4.78
N PHE A 364 -34.67 -3.23 -5.00
CA PHE A 364 -35.33 -1.94 -4.79
C PHE A 364 -35.75 -1.22 -6.08
N GLY A 365 -35.96 -1.98 -7.16
CA GLY A 365 -36.57 -1.48 -8.39
C GLY A 365 -35.67 -0.61 -9.28
N ASN A 366 -34.37 -0.64 -9.09
CA ASN A 366 -33.38 0.17 -9.82
C ASN A 366 -32.48 -0.67 -10.75
N ALA A 367 -32.88 -1.86 -11.16
CA ALA A 367 -32.11 -2.78 -12.00
C ALA A 367 -31.50 -2.13 -13.25
N ASN A 368 -32.19 -1.18 -13.85
CA ASN A 368 -31.78 -0.48 -15.06
C ASN A 368 -30.70 0.59 -14.83
N ARG A 369 -30.33 0.85 -13.57
CA ARG A 369 -29.34 1.88 -13.18
C ARG A 369 -27.97 1.31 -12.87
N ILE A 370 -27.80 0.00 -12.88
CA ILE A 370 -26.50 -0.65 -12.76
C ILE A 370 -26.21 -1.50 -13.97
N ALA A 371 -24.98 -1.44 -14.48
CA ALA A 371 -24.56 -2.20 -15.66
C ALA A 371 -23.09 -2.63 -15.53
N MET A 372 -22.70 -3.61 -16.33
CA MET A 372 -21.31 -4.04 -16.50
C MET A 372 -21.01 -4.23 -17.98
N THR A 373 -19.81 -3.83 -18.40
CA THR A 373 -19.25 -4.15 -19.71
C THR A 373 -17.90 -4.81 -19.54
N GLU A 374 -17.58 -5.76 -20.43
CA GLU A 374 -16.35 -6.55 -20.39
C GLU A 374 -15.68 -6.51 -21.77
N GLY A 375 -14.49 -5.89 -21.85
CA GLY A 375 -13.66 -5.93 -23.05
C GLY A 375 -12.64 -7.07 -22.94
N TYR A 376 -12.46 -7.84 -24.02
CA TYR A 376 -11.48 -8.94 -24.04
C TYR A 376 -10.06 -8.43 -24.35
N HIS A 377 -9.50 -7.67 -23.42
CA HIS A 377 -8.22 -6.98 -23.53
C HIS A 377 -7.43 -7.09 -22.22
N PRO A 378 -6.09 -6.87 -22.25
CA PRO A 378 -5.29 -6.54 -21.06
C PRO A 378 -5.76 -5.25 -20.41
N HIS A 379 -5.09 -4.83 -19.35
CA HIS A 379 -5.41 -3.62 -18.57
C HIS A 379 -5.44 -2.35 -19.44
N GLN A 380 -6.63 -1.95 -19.89
CA GLN A 380 -6.87 -0.73 -20.66
C GLN A 380 -8.35 -0.37 -20.73
N TYR A 381 -8.66 0.89 -21.02
CA TYR A 381 -10.01 1.32 -21.38
C TYR A 381 -10.20 1.10 -22.89
N SER A 382 -10.56 -0.12 -23.27
CA SER A 382 -10.71 -0.53 -24.65
C SER A 382 -11.82 0.24 -25.38
N ASP A 383 -11.79 0.25 -26.71
CA ASP A 383 -12.80 0.94 -27.52
C ASP A 383 -14.20 0.40 -27.28
N GLU A 384 -14.37 -0.92 -27.09
CA GLU A 384 -15.65 -1.52 -26.74
C GLU A 384 -16.17 -1.03 -25.40
N ASN A 385 -15.31 -0.97 -24.40
CA ASN A 385 -15.66 -0.47 -23.07
C ASN A 385 -15.93 1.03 -23.10
N GLN A 386 -15.19 1.82 -23.89
CA GLN A 386 -15.47 3.24 -24.08
C GLN A 386 -16.82 3.46 -24.78
N GLU A 387 -17.14 2.72 -25.86
CA GLU A 387 -18.43 2.84 -26.55
C GLU A 387 -19.59 2.54 -25.61
N ALA A 388 -19.50 1.43 -24.85
CA ALA A 388 -20.52 1.08 -23.86
C ALA A 388 -20.68 2.16 -22.77
N ALA A 389 -19.55 2.72 -22.30
CA ALA A 389 -19.56 3.80 -21.31
C ALA A 389 -20.21 5.09 -21.83
N LEU A 390 -19.88 5.48 -23.06
CA LEU A 390 -20.47 6.66 -23.69
C LEU A 390 -21.97 6.48 -23.92
N ASP A 391 -22.41 5.31 -24.36
CA ASP A 391 -23.84 5.01 -24.52
C ASP A 391 -24.58 5.01 -23.18
N PHE A 392 -23.96 4.54 -22.11
CA PHE A 392 -24.52 4.59 -20.77
C PHE A 392 -24.65 6.02 -20.26
N LEU A 393 -23.61 6.85 -20.45
CA LEU A 393 -23.63 8.27 -20.13
C LEU A 393 -24.74 9.01 -20.93
N ASP A 394 -24.79 8.81 -22.24
CA ASP A 394 -25.78 9.42 -23.11
C ASP A 394 -27.23 9.11 -22.66
N ARG A 395 -27.48 7.83 -22.33
CA ARG A 395 -28.80 7.37 -21.85
C ARG A 395 -29.27 8.13 -20.61
N PHE A 396 -28.40 8.29 -19.60
CA PHE A 396 -28.81 8.92 -18.35
C PHE A 396 -28.70 10.45 -18.35
N ASN A 397 -28.07 11.03 -19.39
CA ASN A 397 -28.01 12.47 -19.59
C ASN A 397 -28.98 12.97 -20.65
N GLY A 398 -29.83 12.10 -21.24
CA GLY A 398 -30.79 12.47 -22.27
C GLY A 398 -30.11 12.95 -23.56
N MET A 399 -28.89 12.46 -23.83
CA MET A 399 -28.18 12.79 -25.06
C MET A 399 -28.67 11.92 -26.23
N PRO A 400 -28.61 12.42 -27.48
CA PRO A 400 -28.92 11.62 -28.64
C PRO A 400 -28.04 10.38 -28.75
N ARG A 401 -28.65 9.20 -28.95
CA ARG A 401 -27.89 7.97 -29.15
C ARG A 401 -27.03 8.06 -30.42
N ARG A 402 -25.76 7.87 -30.29
CA ARG A 402 -24.81 7.79 -31.40
C ARG A 402 -24.14 6.43 -31.40
N ARG A 403 -23.93 5.85 -32.59
CA ARG A 403 -23.18 4.59 -32.72
C ARG A 403 -21.73 4.88 -33.06
N GLY A 404 -20.83 4.02 -32.52
CA GLY A 404 -19.41 4.11 -32.75
C GLY A 404 -18.72 5.23 -31.99
N LEU A 405 -17.41 5.25 -32.08
CA LEU A 405 -16.53 6.25 -31.49
C LEU A 405 -16.04 7.23 -32.57
N ALA A 406 -15.99 8.52 -32.24
CA ALA A 406 -15.34 9.49 -33.09
C ALA A 406 -13.83 9.20 -33.11
N GLU A 407 -13.21 9.32 -34.30
CA GLU A 407 -11.76 9.22 -34.42
C GLU A 407 -11.09 10.45 -33.78
N PRO A 408 -10.21 10.26 -32.77
CA PRO A 408 -9.58 11.37 -32.11
C PRO A 408 -8.41 11.93 -32.96
N LYS A 409 -8.26 13.23 -32.97
CA LYS A 409 -7.09 13.90 -33.51
C LYS A 409 -6.07 14.13 -32.40
N LEU A 410 -5.17 13.17 -32.19
CA LEU A 410 -4.18 13.26 -31.13
C LEU A 410 -3.22 14.43 -31.36
N LEU A 411 -2.99 15.23 -30.33
CA LEU A 411 -2.04 16.33 -30.33
C LEU A 411 -0.75 15.91 -29.60
N PRO A 412 0.41 16.49 -30.01
CA PRO A 412 1.66 16.28 -29.27
C PRO A 412 1.56 16.75 -27.82
N ASP A 413 2.19 16.03 -26.89
CA ASP A 413 2.15 16.33 -25.46
C ASP A 413 2.55 17.78 -25.16
N LYS A 414 3.59 18.29 -25.81
CA LYS A 414 4.06 19.68 -25.66
C LYS A 414 3.00 20.74 -25.95
N ASP A 415 2.02 20.45 -26.77
CA ASP A 415 0.93 21.37 -27.12
C ASP A 415 -0.16 21.38 -26.04
N LEU A 416 -0.20 20.35 -25.17
CA LEU A 416 -1.24 20.13 -24.15
C LEU A 416 -0.77 20.44 -22.72
N VAL A 417 0.53 20.66 -22.48
CA VAL A 417 1.01 21.09 -21.16
C VAL A 417 0.48 22.46 -20.77
N CYS A 418 0.14 22.63 -19.52
CA CYS A 418 -0.45 23.85 -18.96
C CYS A 418 0.59 24.85 -18.46
N THR A 419 1.77 24.36 -18.09
CA THR A 419 2.89 25.13 -17.54
C THR A 419 4.00 25.30 -18.58
N ARG A 420 4.91 26.22 -18.34
CA ARG A 420 6.01 26.49 -19.28
C ARG A 420 7.10 25.41 -19.22
N SER A 421 7.41 24.93 -18.02
CA SER A 421 8.45 23.91 -17.79
C SER A 421 7.92 22.49 -17.89
N GLY A 422 6.60 22.29 -17.99
CA GLY A 422 5.97 20.99 -17.83
C GLY A 422 5.81 20.55 -16.36
N GLN A 423 6.14 21.44 -15.39
CA GLN A 423 6.03 21.10 -13.96
C GLN A 423 5.53 22.30 -13.14
N VAL A 424 4.39 22.10 -12.46
CA VAL A 424 3.76 23.16 -11.68
C VAL A 424 4.60 23.60 -10.48
N MET A 425 5.32 22.66 -9.86
CA MET A 425 6.22 22.95 -8.73
C MET A 425 7.43 23.81 -9.13
N VAL A 426 7.79 23.83 -10.41
CA VAL A 426 8.89 24.66 -10.95
C VAL A 426 8.39 26.05 -11.31
N ASP A 427 7.22 26.13 -11.93
CA ASP A 427 6.71 27.38 -12.49
C ASP A 427 5.90 28.25 -11.50
N GLN A 428 5.38 27.67 -10.42
CA GLN A 428 4.61 28.38 -9.41
C GLN A 428 5.44 28.54 -8.12
N SER A 429 5.93 29.75 -7.86
CA SER A 429 6.80 30.02 -6.70
C SER A 429 6.11 29.84 -5.34
N ASP A 430 4.78 29.86 -5.30
CA ASP A 430 3.93 29.64 -4.13
C ASP A 430 3.37 28.21 -4.06
N SER A 431 3.90 27.31 -4.90
CA SER A 431 3.50 25.91 -4.91
C SER A 431 3.95 25.19 -3.64
N ARG A 432 3.03 24.41 -3.08
CA ARG A 432 3.26 23.57 -1.90
C ARG A 432 3.23 22.10 -2.28
N SER A 433 4.20 21.35 -1.77
CA SER A 433 4.21 19.90 -1.94
C SER A 433 3.11 19.22 -1.10
N LEU A 434 2.63 18.07 -1.56
CA LEU A 434 1.69 17.30 -0.77
C LEU A 434 2.32 16.79 0.55
N ALA A 435 3.62 16.54 0.59
CA ALA A 435 4.31 16.20 1.83
C ALA A 435 4.21 17.33 2.90
N GLU A 436 4.22 18.60 2.46
CA GLU A 436 3.95 19.74 3.36
C GLU A 436 2.52 19.77 3.86
N VAL A 437 1.56 19.51 2.96
CA VAL A 437 0.13 19.43 3.31
C VAL A 437 -0.14 18.27 4.28
N ILE A 438 0.50 17.11 4.09
CA ILE A 438 0.41 15.96 5.01
C ILE A 438 0.98 16.34 6.39
N ARG A 439 2.13 17.01 6.43
CA ARG A 439 2.71 17.51 7.69
C ARG A 439 1.78 18.48 8.41
N GLU A 440 1.16 19.44 7.70
CA GLU A 440 0.18 20.37 8.27
C GLU A 440 -1.05 19.62 8.81
N TYR A 441 -1.58 18.67 8.06
CA TYR A 441 -2.66 17.80 8.50
C TYR A 441 -2.32 17.11 9.82
N TYR A 442 -1.11 16.57 9.97
CA TYR A 442 -0.60 16.01 11.21
C TYR A 442 -0.52 17.06 12.33
N GLN A 443 0.06 18.23 12.05
CA GLN A 443 0.23 19.30 13.05
C GLN A 443 -1.10 19.80 13.60
N GLU A 444 -2.13 19.97 12.77
CA GLU A 444 -3.48 20.34 13.20
C GLU A 444 -4.12 19.34 14.18
N ARG A 445 -3.66 18.09 14.15
CA ARG A 445 -4.16 16.98 14.96
C ARG A 445 -3.23 16.58 16.11
N LYS A 446 -2.06 17.17 16.19
CA LYS A 446 -1.05 16.88 17.22
C LYS A 446 -1.56 17.14 18.65
N SER A 447 -2.55 18.03 18.81
CA SER A 447 -3.21 18.30 20.10
C SER A 447 -4.26 17.26 20.52
N GLN A 448 -4.58 16.30 19.66
CA GLN A 448 -5.42 15.17 20.05
C GLN A 448 -4.68 14.33 21.11
N PRO A 449 -5.41 13.65 22.02
CA PRO A 449 -4.76 12.82 23.03
C PRO A 449 -3.78 11.88 22.39
N ALA A 450 -2.54 11.90 22.86
CA ALA A 450 -1.50 11.00 22.37
C ALA A 450 -1.94 9.55 22.53
N ILE A 451 -1.79 8.76 21.48
CA ILE A 451 -1.99 7.32 21.54
C ILE A 451 -0.72 6.75 22.16
N ARG A 452 -0.85 6.14 23.34
CA ARG A 452 0.28 5.41 23.92
C ARG A 452 0.32 4.01 23.34
N LEU A 453 1.50 3.58 22.92
CA LEU A 453 1.76 2.19 22.55
C LEU A 453 1.73 1.36 23.84
N SER A 454 0.58 0.80 24.17
CA SER A 454 0.34 0.06 25.40
C SER A 454 -0.13 -1.36 25.08
N LYS A 455 -0.02 -2.25 26.07
CA LYS A 455 -0.55 -3.61 25.96
C LYS A 455 -2.03 -3.61 25.53
N GLU A 456 -2.85 -2.72 26.09
CA GLU A 456 -4.26 -2.57 25.74
C GLU A 456 -4.46 -2.12 24.27
N TYR A 457 -3.63 -1.17 23.79
CA TYR A 457 -3.66 -0.74 22.39
C TYR A 457 -3.27 -1.87 21.44
N TYR A 458 -2.28 -2.68 21.83
CA TYR A 458 -1.83 -3.85 21.10
C TYR A 458 -2.91 -4.95 21.09
N GLU A 459 -3.45 -5.35 22.24
CA GLU A 459 -4.45 -6.41 22.36
C GLU A 459 -5.74 -6.13 21.56
N HIS A 460 -6.11 -4.86 21.42
CA HIS A 460 -7.22 -4.46 20.55
C HIS A 460 -6.96 -4.78 19.05
N ARG A 461 -5.72 -5.02 18.66
CA ARG A 461 -5.28 -5.18 17.27
C ARG A 461 -4.56 -6.51 16.98
N ALA A 462 -4.26 -7.28 18.00
CA ALA A 462 -3.58 -8.57 17.90
C ALA A 462 -4.49 -9.76 18.22
N MET A 463 -4.02 -10.96 17.89
CA MET A 463 -4.64 -12.20 18.38
C MET A 463 -4.33 -12.37 19.87
N ARG A 464 -5.17 -13.18 20.56
CA ARG A 464 -4.97 -13.49 21.98
C ARG A 464 -3.92 -14.60 22.16
N VAL A 465 -2.66 -14.28 21.86
CA VAL A 465 -1.54 -15.22 22.04
C VAL A 465 -1.43 -15.71 23.48
N GLU A 466 -1.80 -14.89 24.46
CA GLU A 466 -1.74 -15.20 25.90
C GLU A 466 -2.55 -16.45 26.31
N ASN A 467 -3.66 -16.70 25.62
CA ASN A 467 -4.55 -17.82 25.94
C ASN A 467 -4.29 -19.06 25.10
N SER A 468 -3.31 -19.02 24.17
CA SER A 468 -2.99 -20.15 23.31
C SER A 468 -2.27 -21.25 24.10
N LYS A 469 -2.57 -22.51 23.79
CA LYS A 469 -1.87 -23.66 24.39
C LYS A 469 -0.57 -23.90 23.64
N LEU A 470 0.54 -24.03 24.38
CA LEU A 470 1.84 -24.38 23.82
C LEU A 470 2.06 -25.91 23.94
N GLU A 471 2.02 -26.62 22.83
CA GLU A 471 2.09 -28.08 22.77
C GLU A 471 3.11 -28.56 21.73
N LYS A 472 3.54 -29.80 21.82
CA LYS A 472 4.42 -30.39 20.80
C LYS A 472 3.63 -30.70 19.53
N PHE A 473 4.21 -30.37 18.36
CA PHE A 473 3.62 -30.68 17.07
C PHE A 473 3.42 -32.20 16.89
N ASN A 474 2.27 -32.59 16.41
CA ASN A 474 1.83 -33.99 16.24
C ASN A 474 1.44 -34.34 14.80
N GLY A 475 1.85 -33.50 13.82
CA GLY A 475 1.51 -33.68 12.41
C GLY A 475 0.17 -33.09 11.98
N VAL A 476 -0.55 -32.43 12.91
CA VAL A 476 -1.81 -31.73 12.61
C VAL A 476 -1.60 -30.22 12.77
N PRO A 477 -2.02 -29.41 11.79
CA PRO A 477 -1.94 -27.95 11.92
C PRO A 477 -2.64 -27.42 13.17
N PRO A 478 -2.12 -26.33 13.80
CA PRO A 478 -2.70 -25.79 15.02
C PRO A 478 -4.11 -25.25 14.82
N GLY A 479 -4.95 -25.36 15.83
CA GLY A 479 -6.19 -24.60 15.97
C GLY A 479 -5.91 -23.11 16.18
N GLU A 480 -6.99 -22.31 16.31
CA GLU A 480 -6.86 -20.85 16.49
C GLU A 480 -6.16 -20.45 17.81
N ASP A 481 -6.34 -21.27 18.86
CA ASP A 481 -5.79 -21.04 20.21
C ASP A 481 -4.62 -21.99 20.53
N GLN A 482 -3.82 -22.38 19.53
CA GLN A 482 -2.70 -23.30 19.72
C GLN A 482 -1.43 -22.74 19.09
N ILE A 483 -0.31 -22.98 19.78
CA ILE A 483 1.06 -22.80 19.29
C ILE A 483 1.73 -24.17 19.42
N LEU A 484 2.13 -24.76 18.30
CA LEU A 484 2.75 -26.07 18.31
C LEU A 484 4.25 -25.92 17.98
N TRP A 485 5.11 -26.58 18.76
CA TRP A 485 6.55 -26.54 18.54
C TRP A 485 7.08 -27.88 18.05
N GLU A 486 8.06 -27.82 17.16
CA GLU A 486 8.78 -28.98 16.62
C GLU A 486 10.29 -28.73 16.72
N LEU A 487 11.05 -29.69 17.27
CA LEU A 487 12.52 -29.67 17.22
C LEU A 487 12.94 -30.36 15.90
N ILE A 488 13.57 -29.62 15.02
CA ILE A 488 14.03 -30.12 13.71
C ILE A 488 15.38 -30.84 13.84
N SER A 489 16.33 -30.21 14.52
CA SER A 489 17.67 -30.79 14.75
C SER A 489 18.41 -29.98 15.81
N SER A 490 19.48 -30.61 16.33
CA SER A 490 20.47 -29.98 17.21
C SER A 490 21.87 -30.17 16.62
N SER A 491 22.71 -29.17 16.73
CA SER A 491 24.14 -29.22 16.34
C SER A 491 24.99 -28.52 17.36
N SER A 492 26.26 -28.97 17.54
CA SER A 492 27.20 -28.38 18.48
C SER A 492 28.50 -28.01 17.81
N THR A 493 29.08 -26.88 18.22
CA THR A 493 30.40 -26.41 17.80
C THR A 493 31.13 -25.96 19.06
N GLY A 494 32.12 -26.74 19.51
CA GLY A 494 32.76 -26.53 20.83
C GLY A 494 31.74 -26.64 21.95
N ASP A 495 31.66 -25.63 22.81
CA ASP A 495 30.71 -25.54 23.93
C ASP A 495 29.34 -24.96 23.55
N VAL A 496 29.19 -24.53 22.31
CA VAL A 496 27.91 -23.94 21.84
C VAL A 496 27.04 -25.02 21.19
N GLN A 497 25.78 -25.06 21.61
CA GLN A 497 24.72 -25.83 20.98
C GLN A 497 23.70 -24.91 20.29
N ILE A 498 23.28 -25.31 19.10
CA ILE A 498 22.20 -24.66 18.33
C ILE A 498 21.08 -25.67 18.11
N ASP A 499 19.94 -25.41 18.71
CA ASP A 499 18.72 -26.18 18.51
C ASP A 499 17.81 -25.43 17.55
N LYS A 500 17.36 -26.12 16.51
CA LYS A 500 16.49 -25.58 15.45
C LYS A 500 15.05 -25.98 15.71
N TYR A 501 14.20 -25.00 15.83
CA TYR A 501 12.78 -25.20 16.05
C TYR A 501 11.92 -24.60 14.94
N VAL A 502 10.74 -25.17 14.74
CA VAL A 502 9.65 -24.53 14.01
C VAL A 502 8.48 -24.38 14.99
N LEU A 503 7.95 -23.18 15.09
CA LEU A 503 6.72 -22.91 15.83
C LEU A 503 5.59 -22.74 14.81
N HIS A 504 4.57 -23.60 14.92
CA HIS A 504 3.37 -23.54 14.09
C HIS A 504 2.26 -22.80 14.84
N HIS A 505 1.66 -21.80 14.22
CA HIS A 505 0.58 -21.01 14.82
C HIS A 505 -0.40 -20.50 13.77
N SER A 506 -1.55 -19.98 14.21
CA SER A 506 -2.55 -19.36 13.32
C SER A 506 -2.92 -20.22 12.10
N ARG A 507 -3.01 -21.54 12.29
CA ARG A 507 -3.32 -22.59 11.32
C ARG A 507 -2.24 -22.85 10.26
N LEU A 508 -1.65 -21.80 9.68
CA LEU A 508 -0.81 -21.91 8.49
C LEU A 508 0.60 -21.38 8.70
N LEU A 509 0.82 -20.57 9.74
CA LEU A 509 2.07 -19.88 9.91
C LEU A 509 3.14 -20.74 10.58
N GLU A 510 4.34 -20.69 10.03
CA GLU A 510 5.53 -21.34 10.53
C GLU A 510 6.55 -20.26 10.90
N MET A 511 7.09 -20.37 12.11
CA MET A 511 8.14 -19.47 12.61
C MET A 511 9.41 -20.28 12.83
N PRO A 512 10.39 -20.20 11.92
CA PRO A 512 11.73 -20.75 12.16
C PRO A 512 12.40 -20.04 13.33
N LEU A 513 12.96 -20.82 14.27
CA LEU A 513 13.57 -20.32 15.48
C LEU A 513 14.83 -21.10 15.79
N LEU A 514 15.88 -20.38 16.22
CA LEU A 514 17.12 -20.95 16.76
C LEU A 514 17.19 -20.66 18.25
N PHE A 515 17.52 -21.66 19.03
CA PHE A 515 17.95 -21.55 20.42
C PHE A 515 19.43 -21.84 20.49
N ILE A 516 20.22 -20.82 20.84
CA ILE A 516 21.69 -20.90 20.90
C ILE A 516 22.11 -20.75 22.35
N HIS A 517 22.85 -21.73 22.87
CA HIS A 517 23.23 -21.74 24.27
C HIS A 517 24.58 -22.46 24.50
N ASN A 518 25.26 -22.17 25.61
CA ASN A 518 26.43 -22.91 26.04
C ASN A 518 26.04 -24.19 26.77
N ILE A 519 26.62 -25.32 26.38
CA ILE A 519 26.37 -26.64 26.99
C ILE A 519 26.83 -26.65 28.44
N SER A 520 27.95 -25.98 28.73
CA SER A 520 28.58 -25.94 30.08
C SER A 520 27.92 -24.93 31.03
N ASN A 521 27.02 -24.07 30.57
CA ASN A 521 26.43 -22.99 31.34
C ASN A 521 24.90 -23.02 31.31
N GLU A 522 24.29 -23.50 32.39
CA GLU A 522 22.83 -23.56 32.55
C GLU A 522 22.23 -22.18 32.96
N THR A 523 22.51 -21.14 32.21
CA THR A 523 21.88 -19.85 32.47
C THR A 523 20.39 -19.89 32.15
N GLN A 524 19.58 -19.17 32.94
CA GLN A 524 18.13 -19.01 32.70
C GLN A 524 17.80 -17.60 32.16
N LYS A 525 18.83 -16.84 31.76
CA LYS A 525 18.67 -15.54 31.08
C LYS A 525 18.68 -15.77 29.59
N THR A 526 17.67 -15.23 28.88
CA THR A 526 17.57 -15.37 27.42
C THR A 526 17.42 -14.00 26.79
N VAL A 527 18.11 -13.75 25.69
CA VAL A 527 17.90 -12.57 24.85
C VAL A 527 17.18 -12.98 23.58
N LEU A 528 16.11 -12.28 23.25
CA LEU A 528 15.50 -12.30 21.93
C LEU A 528 16.29 -11.37 21.03
N TRP A 529 16.85 -11.92 19.96
CA TRP A 529 17.64 -11.17 18.99
C TRP A 529 17.09 -11.39 17.58
N PHE A 530 16.99 -10.32 16.81
CA PHE A 530 16.58 -10.34 15.39
C PHE A 530 17.11 -9.10 14.70
N ASP A 531 17.16 -9.11 13.37
CA ASP A 531 17.44 -7.94 12.56
C ASP A 531 16.26 -7.59 11.64
N GLU A 532 16.46 -6.67 10.72
CA GLU A 532 15.43 -6.23 9.76
C GLU A 532 15.00 -7.34 8.78
N THR A 533 15.84 -8.35 8.60
CA THR A 533 15.64 -9.47 7.65
C THR A 533 15.07 -10.72 8.31
N GLY A 534 15.06 -10.77 9.66
CA GLY A 534 14.52 -11.88 10.44
C GLY A 534 15.52 -12.40 11.50
N LYS A 535 15.70 -13.72 11.59
CA LYS A 535 16.61 -14.35 12.54
C LYS A 535 18.07 -14.17 12.14
N ALA A 536 18.93 -14.39 13.11
CA ALA A 536 20.38 -14.38 12.91
C ALA A 536 20.84 -15.35 11.82
N THR A 537 21.89 -14.93 11.15
CA THR A 537 22.70 -15.69 10.21
C THR A 537 24.10 -15.91 10.76
N ARG A 538 24.92 -16.67 10.05
CA ARG A 538 26.33 -16.82 10.43
C ARG A 538 27.09 -15.47 10.50
N LEU A 539 26.66 -14.47 9.75
CA LEU A 539 27.30 -13.14 9.73
C LEU A 539 27.14 -12.41 11.07
N ASP A 540 26.09 -12.73 11.81
CA ASP A 540 25.75 -12.10 13.09
C ASP A 540 26.47 -12.78 14.27
N TRP A 541 27.16 -13.89 14.02
CA TRP A 541 27.83 -14.68 15.05
C TRP A 541 28.69 -13.86 16.03
N PRO A 542 29.54 -12.89 15.60
CA PRO A 542 30.35 -12.11 16.51
C PRO A 542 29.57 -11.32 17.56
N GLU A 543 28.31 -10.98 17.25
CA GLU A 543 27.39 -10.32 18.19
C GLU A 543 26.72 -11.33 19.12
N LEU A 544 26.24 -12.43 18.58
CA LEU A 544 25.61 -13.49 19.36
C LEU A 544 26.58 -14.09 20.39
N GLU A 545 27.82 -14.29 20.00
CA GLU A 545 28.89 -14.79 20.89
C GLU A 545 29.09 -13.89 22.12
N LYS A 546 28.98 -12.55 21.98
CA LYS A 546 29.06 -11.62 23.12
C LYS A 546 27.92 -11.85 24.11
N PHE A 547 26.72 -12.16 23.66
CA PHE A 547 25.62 -12.49 24.57
C PHE A 547 25.86 -13.80 25.30
N LEU A 548 26.37 -14.83 24.63
CA LEU A 548 26.74 -16.10 25.25
C LEU A 548 27.84 -15.90 26.30
N GLN A 549 28.89 -15.12 26.00
CA GLN A 549 29.95 -14.75 26.92
C GLN A 549 29.44 -13.92 28.11
N SER A 550 28.37 -13.15 27.93
CA SER A 550 27.72 -12.36 28.97
C SER A 550 26.69 -13.16 29.79
N GLY A 551 26.63 -14.47 29.59
CA GLY A 551 25.78 -15.39 30.34
C GLY A 551 24.28 -15.32 29.89
N TYR A 552 24.02 -15.03 28.64
CA TYR A 552 22.67 -15.15 28.03
C TYR A 552 22.64 -16.36 27.10
N ASN A 553 21.51 -17.03 27.06
CA ASN A 553 21.10 -17.82 25.89
C ASN A 553 20.51 -16.87 24.85
N VAL A 554 20.57 -17.24 23.57
CA VAL A 554 20.00 -16.45 22.48
C VAL A 554 18.85 -17.21 21.84
N VAL A 555 17.71 -16.54 21.70
CA VAL A 555 16.59 -16.96 20.85
C VAL A 555 16.49 -15.98 19.70
N THR A 556 16.59 -16.49 18.49
CA THR A 556 16.43 -15.70 17.25
C THR A 556 15.46 -16.40 16.31
N PHE A 557 14.61 -15.61 15.63
CA PHE A 557 13.48 -16.17 14.88
C PHE A 557 13.13 -15.31 13.68
N ASP A 558 12.50 -15.94 12.68
CA ASP A 558 11.98 -15.23 11.53
C ASP A 558 10.55 -14.76 11.78
N PHE A 559 10.27 -13.51 11.44
CA PHE A 559 8.91 -13.00 11.38
C PHE A 559 8.18 -13.56 10.15
N ARG A 560 6.84 -13.61 10.20
CA ARG A 560 6.02 -14.00 9.06
C ARG A 560 6.33 -13.17 7.83
N GLY A 561 6.69 -13.81 6.73
CA GLY A 561 7.07 -13.14 5.48
C GLY A 561 8.49 -12.57 5.43
N LEU A 562 9.33 -12.81 6.44
CA LEU A 562 10.76 -12.47 6.46
C LEU A 562 11.63 -13.71 6.61
N GLY A 563 12.92 -13.56 6.42
CA GLY A 563 13.90 -14.64 6.56
C GLY A 563 13.59 -15.85 5.67
N GLU A 564 13.49 -17.04 6.26
CA GLU A 564 13.19 -18.27 5.54
C GLU A 564 11.71 -18.40 5.15
N THR A 565 10.81 -17.59 5.72
CA THR A 565 9.37 -17.57 5.40
C THR A 565 9.01 -16.57 4.29
N ARG A 566 9.99 -15.83 3.77
CA ARG A 566 9.79 -14.89 2.67
C ARG A 566 9.31 -15.61 1.41
N MET A 567 8.59 -14.90 0.56
CA MET A 567 8.21 -15.43 -0.75
C MET A 567 9.46 -15.56 -1.64
N PRO A 568 9.82 -16.76 -2.08
CA PRO A 568 10.90 -16.93 -3.06
C PRO A 568 10.35 -16.53 -4.43
N TYR A 569 10.43 -15.26 -4.76
CA TYR A 569 9.89 -14.70 -6.00
C TYR A 569 10.89 -14.89 -7.15
N THR A 570 10.44 -15.41 -8.27
CA THR A 570 11.09 -15.29 -9.57
C THR A 570 10.09 -14.71 -10.54
N ALA A 571 10.56 -14.00 -11.55
CA ALA A 571 9.70 -13.47 -12.60
C ALA A 571 8.73 -14.53 -13.13
N VAL A 572 7.45 -14.20 -13.22
CA VAL A 572 6.40 -15.12 -13.69
C VAL A 572 6.54 -15.38 -15.19
N SER A 573 7.05 -14.39 -15.91
CA SER A 573 7.30 -14.49 -17.36
C SER A 573 8.78 -14.31 -17.64
N PRO A 574 9.44 -15.28 -18.30
CA PRO A 574 10.81 -15.08 -18.76
C PRO A 574 10.95 -13.95 -19.79
N ASP A 575 9.84 -13.52 -20.39
CA ASP A 575 9.77 -12.45 -21.38
C ASP A 575 9.51 -11.07 -20.76
N ASP A 576 9.32 -10.98 -19.42
CA ASP A 576 9.22 -9.71 -18.73
C ASP A 576 10.62 -9.21 -18.31
N PRO A 577 11.22 -8.31 -19.10
CA PRO A 577 12.58 -7.84 -18.83
C PRO A 577 12.68 -6.95 -17.58
N SER A 578 11.55 -6.43 -17.07
CA SER A 578 11.52 -5.59 -15.87
C SER A 578 11.66 -6.44 -14.60
N LEU A 579 11.04 -7.61 -14.57
CA LEU A 579 11.06 -8.52 -13.43
C LEU A 579 12.34 -9.37 -13.37
N GLY A 580 12.94 -9.72 -14.52
CA GLY A 580 14.17 -10.51 -14.59
C GLY A 580 15.45 -9.79 -14.17
N LYS A 581 15.42 -8.45 -14.03
CA LYS A 581 16.57 -7.61 -13.66
C LYS A 581 16.54 -7.14 -12.20
N LEU A 582 15.47 -7.43 -11.46
CA LEU A 582 15.39 -7.04 -10.05
C LEU A 582 16.32 -7.92 -9.23
N ASP A 583 17.31 -7.30 -8.58
CA ASP A 583 18.01 -7.92 -7.44
C ASP A 583 16.98 -8.21 -6.37
N PHE A 584 16.65 -9.48 -6.21
CA PHE A 584 15.47 -9.90 -5.48
C PHE A 584 15.53 -9.53 -4.00
N ASP A 585 16.70 -9.55 -3.37
CA ASP A 585 16.84 -9.19 -1.96
C ASP A 585 16.59 -7.68 -1.74
N ARG A 586 16.99 -6.82 -2.68
CA ARG A 586 16.69 -5.39 -2.64
C ARG A 586 15.23 -5.09 -2.98
N ALA A 587 14.68 -5.77 -4.00
CA ALA A 587 13.30 -5.58 -4.40
C ALA A 587 12.33 -6.05 -3.31
N TYR A 588 12.68 -7.10 -2.56
CA TYR A 588 11.82 -7.65 -1.52
C TYR A 588 11.46 -6.63 -0.43
N ALA A 589 12.47 -5.94 0.10
CA ALA A 589 12.32 -4.98 1.20
C ALA A 589 12.16 -3.52 0.73
N ASN A 590 12.02 -3.29 -0.59
CA ASN A 590 11.83 -1.94 -1.10
C ASN A 590 10.53 -1.34 -0.54
N SER A 591 10.63 -0.15 0.09
CA SER A 591 9.48 0.52 0.71
C SER A 591 8.50 1.14 -0.29
N ILE A 592 8.87 1.20 -1.56
CA ILE A 592 8.09 1.83 -2.64
C ILE A 592 7.38 0.76 -3.47
N SER A 593 8.13 -0.25 -3.90
CA SER A 593 7.59 -1.35 -4.71
C SER A 593 8.31 -2.65 -4.34
N GLY A 594 7.71 -3.46 -3.53
CA GLY A 594 8.33 -4.71 -3.10
C GLY A 594 7.32 -5.70 -2.54
N VAL A 595 7.69 -6.97 -2.49
CA VAL A 595 6.81 -8.02 -1.95
C VAL A 595 6.44 -7.73 -0.49
N LEU A 596 7.38 -7.26 0.31
CA LEU A 596 7.12 -6.89 1.70
C LEU A 596 6.14 -5.70 1.81
N ALA A 597 6.25 -4.69 0.93
CA ALA A 597 5.30 -3.59 0.89
C ALA A 597 3.88 -4.09 0.60
N ASN A 598 3.71 -5.03 -0.34
CA ASN A 598 2.41 -5.64 -0.61
C ASN A 598 1.87 -6.43 0.60
N TYR A 599 2.70 -7.17 1.33
CA TYR A 599 2.29 -7.82 2.58
C TYR A 599 1.84 -6.79 3.63
N VAL A 600 2.57 -5.68 3.74
CA VAL A 600 2.20 -4.58 4.65
C VAL A 600 0.84 -4.00 4.25
N TYR A 601 0.63 -3.64 2.97
CA TYR A 601 -0.65 -3.08 2.51
C TYR A 601 -1.82 -4.06 2.62
N ASN A 602 -1.62 -5.35 2.31
CA ASN A 602 -2.62 -6.38 2.58
C ASN A 602 -3.00 -6.42 4.07
N SER A 603 -2.02 -6.26 4.96
CA SER A 603 -2.25 -6.20 6.41
C SER A 603 -3.07 -4.96 6.81
N LEU A 604 -2.86 -3.82 6.12
CA LEU A 604 -3.67 -2.62 6.32
C LEU A 604 -5.10 -2.81 5.88
N LEU A 605 -5.34 -3.39 4.70
CA LEU A 605 -6.68 -3.69 4.18
C LEU A 605 -7.50 -4.56 5.15
N THR A 606 -6.88 -5.57 5.75
CA THR A 606 -7.51 -6.46 6.74
C THR A 606 -7.60 -5.86 8.14
N GLY A 607 -6.99 -4.69 8.37
CA GLY A 607 -7.06 -3.95 9.64
C GLY A 607 -6.09 -4.43 10.72
N ARG A 608 -5.11 -5.26 10.35
CA ARG A 608 -4.08 -5.77 11.26
C ARG A 608 -2.68 -5.38 10.75
N PRO A 609 -2.19 -4.14 11.02
CA PRO A 609 -0.91 -3.66 10.53
C PRO A 609 0.23 -4.65 10.79
N TYR A 610 1.12 -4.82 9.82
CA TYR A 610 2.19 -5.81 9.87
C TYR A 610 3.10 -5.65 11.10
N PHE A 611 3.36 -4.42 11.52
CA PHE A 611 4.11 -4.14 12.75
C PHE A 611 3.53 -4.85 13.99
N PHE A 612 2.20 -4.83 14.15
CA PHE A 612 1.55 -5.53 15.28
C PHE A 612 1.60 -7.05 15.13
N GLN A 613 1.68 -7.56 13.91
CA GLN A 613 1.87 -8.99 13.67
C GLN A 613 3.30 -9.43 14.02
N MET A 614 4.31 -8.57 13.80
CA MET A 614 5.67 -8.82 14.26
C MET A 614 5.77 -8.82 15.79
N LEU A 615 5.03 -7.94 16.48
CA LEU A 615 4.92 -7.97 17.95
C LEU A 615 4.30 -9.28 18.45
N GLU A 616 3.29 -9.78 17.75
CA GLU A 616 2.66 -11.09 18.04
C GLU A 616 3.66 -12.24 17.89
N ASP A 617 4.45 -12.27 16.81
CA ASP A 617 5.51 -13.26 16.62
C ASP A 617 6.54 -13.20 17.75
N SER A 618 6.90 -11.98 18.17
CA SER A 618 7.82 -11.77 19.30
C SER A 618 7.25 -12.28 20.63
N GLN A 619 5.95 -12.11 20.86
CA GLN A 619 5.27 -12.65 22.03
C GLN A 619 5.24 -14.19 22.01
N ILE A 620 5.00 -14.81 20.84
CA ILE A 620 5.06 -16.25 20.66
C ILE A 620 6.47 -16.79 20.99
N ALA A 621 7.53 -16.16 20.45
CA ALA A 621 8.90 -16.53 20.74
C ALA A 621 9.27 -16.37 22.22
N SER A 622 8.81 -15.29 22.86
CA SER A 622 9.01 -15.06 24.30
C SER A 622 8.33 -16.12 25.16
N ARG A 623 7.09 -16.48 24.87
CA ARG A 623 6.37 -17.55 25.55
C ARG A 623 7.06 -18.90 25.39
N PHE A 624 7.50 -19.22 24.17
CA PHE A 624 8.25 -20.44 23.89
C PHE A 624 9.54 -20.49 24.73
N ALA A 625 10.30 -19.38 24.77
CA ALA A 625 11.51 -19.27 25.59
C ALA A 625 11.22 -19.51 27.08
N THR A 626 10.15 -18.97 27.62
CA THR A 626 9.76 -19.12 29.03
C THR A 626 9.21 -20.50 29.33
N GLU A 627 8.21 -20.96 28.59
CA GLU A 627 7.43 -22.15 28.91
C GLU A 627 8.12 -23.46 28.49
N LYS A 628 8.86 -23.43 27.34
CA LYS A 628 9.54 -24.63 26.79
C LYS A 628 11.02 -24.66 27.10
N LEU A 629 11.72 -23.53 26.95
CA LEU A 629 13.17 -23.46 27.13
C LEU A 629 13.59 -23.12 28.59
N GLY A 630 12.63 -22.79 29.46
CA GLY A 630 12.85 -22.58 30.90
C GLY A 630 13.49 -21.22 31.24
N ALA A 631 13.39 -20.22 30.35
CA ALA A 631 13.90 -18.88 30.62
C ALA A 631 13.15 -18.25 31.80
N LYS A 632 13.90 -17.72 32.78
CA LYS A 632 13.39 -16.98 33.95
C LYS A 632 13.44 -15.46 33.75
N SER A 633 14.30 -15.00 32.84
CA SER A 633 14.47 -13.60 32.51
C SER A 633 14.63 -13.46 30.99
N ILE A 634 13.76 -12.66 30.39
CA ILE A 634 13.81 -12.35 28.97
C ILE A 634 14.32 -10.93 28.78
N ALA A 635 15.25 -10.78 27.86
CA ALA A 635 15.66 -9.48 27.32
C ALA A 635 15.41 -9.46 25.81
N VAL A 636 15.35 -8.28 25.20
CA VAL A 636 15.23 -8.10 23.77
C VAL A 636 16.23 -7.05 23.29
N THR A 637 16.77 -7.26 22.12
CA THR A 637 17.60 -6.29 21.40
C THR A 637 17.64 -6.59 19.91
N ALA A 638 18.02 -5.58 19.12
CA ALA A 638 18.14 -5.67 17.68
C ALA A 638 19.13 -4.61 17.16
N PRO A 639 19.88 -4.84 16.08
CA PRO A 639 20.69 -3.82 15.43
C PRO A 639 19.86 -2.89 14.55
N GLY A 640 20.43 -1.73 14.20
CA GLY A 640 19.86 -0.82 13.19
C GLY A 640 18.43 -0.37 13.47
N ASP A 641 17.61 -0.29 12.43
CA ASP A 641 16.20 0.12 12.51
C ASP A 641 15.32 -0.95 13.17
N ALA A 642 15.76 -2.21 13.24
CA ALA A 642 15.07 -3.28 13.96
C ALA A 642 14.95 -2.99 15.47
N TYR A 643 15.80 -2.11 16.01
CA TYR A 643 15.70 -1.63 17.39
C TYR A 643 14.36 -0.94 17.70
N THR A 644 13.67 -0.43 16.66
CA THR A 644 12.31 0.11 16.79
C THR A 644 11.34 -0.95 17.32
N LEU A 645 11.39 -2.15 16.74
CA LEU A 645 10.55 -3.26 17.20
C LEU A 645 10.97 -3.75 18.58
N ALA A 646 12.27 -3.87 18.84
CA ALA A 646 12.77 -4.26 20.15
C ALA A 646 12.34 -3.28 21.26
N SER A 647 12.36 -1.97 20.97
CA SER A 647 11.87 -0.94 21.90
C SER A 647 10.36 -1.06 22.15
N ALA A 648 9.58 -1.29 21.09
CA ALA A 648 8.13 -1.46 21.20
C ALA A 648 7.77 -2.74 22.00
N ILE A 649 8.50 -3.84 21.81
CA ILE A 649 8.31 -5.09 22.59
C ILE A 649 8.50 -4.79 24.09
N ALA A 650 9.58 -4.11 24.46
CA ALA A 650 9.87 -3.81 25.86
C ALA A 650 8.87 -2.80 26.48
N GLU A 651 8.31 -1.91 25.69
CA GLU A 651 7.28 -0.97 26.12
C GLU A 651 5.94 -1.68 26.36
N ILE A 652 5.55 -2.57 25.45
CA ILE A 652 4.27 -3.29 25.51
C ILE A 652 4.32 -4.43 26.54
N PHE A 653 5.47 -5.10 26.67
CA PHE A 653 5.69 -6.23 27.57
C PHE A 653 6.76 -5.87 28.59
N PRO A 654 6.41 -5.18 29.70
CA PRO A 654 7.36 -4.64 30.66
C PRO A 654 8.17 -5.70 31.41
N GLU A 655 7.78 -6.97 31.35
CA GLU A 655 8.56 -8.11 31.82
C GLU A 655 9.78 -8.42 30.94
N ILE A 656 9.82 -7.92 29.70
CA ILE A 656 10.94 -8.08 28.77
C ILE A 656 11.86 -6.87 28.85
N LYS A 657 13.10 -7.08 29.22
CA LYS A 657 14.09 -6.00 29.38
C LYS A 657 14.69 -5.61 28.04
N LEU A 658 14.62 -4.32 27.69
CA LEU A 658 15.37 -3.79 26.55
C LEU A 658 16.88 -3.72 26.87
N LEU A 659 17.70 -4.32 26.02
CA LEU A 659 19.16 -4.14 26.04
C LEU A 659 19.54 -3.09 24.99
N THR A 660 20.33 -2.12 25.41
CA THR A 660 20.83 -1.06 24.51
C THR A 660 21.87 -1.61 23.55
N GLN A 661 21.78 -1.20 22.29
CA GLN A 661 22.76 -1.47 21.24
C GLN A 661 23.52 -0.20 20.90
N PRO A 662 24.84 -0.27 20.74
CA PRO A 662 25.61 0.86 20.22
C PRO A 662 25.08 1.29 18.85
N ASN A 663 24.82 2.58 18.68
CA ASN A 663 24.35 3.19 17.42
C ASN A 663 22.97 2.74 16.92
N ALA A 664 22.18 2.02 17.72
CA ALA A 664 20.81 1.72 17.40
C ALA A 664 19.86 2.78 17.99
N THR A 665 18.95 3.28 17.20
CA THR A 665 17.96 4.26 17.61
C THR A 665 16.59 3.84 17.07
N ALA A 666 15.58 3.80 17.94
CA ALA A 666 14.22 3.53 17.51
C ALA A 666 13.71 4.64 16.58
N LEU A 667 13.07 4.26 15.50
CA LEU A 667 12.38 5.18 14.61
C LEU A 667 11.27 5.91 15.36
N LYS A 668 11.15 7.19 15.13
CA LYS A 668 10.05 8.00 15.65
C LYS A 668 9.16 8.41 14.49
N TRP A 669 7.99 7.82 14.42
CA TRP A 669 7.01 8.08 13.36
C TRP A 669 6.66 9.56 13.23
N SER A 670 6.57 10.29 14.35
CA SER A 670 6.36 11.74 14.34
C SER A 670 7.48 12.49 13.63
N GLU A 671 8.75 12.11 13.86
CA GLU A 671 9.90 12.75 13.21
C GLU A 671 9.92 12.46 11.70
N ILE A 672 9.52 11.27 11.25
CA ILE A 672 9.39 10.92 9.82
C ILE A 672 8.43 11.90 9.14
N VAL A 673 7.25 12.12 9.71
CA VAL A 673 6.25 13.06 9.16
C VAL A 673 6.73 14.51 9.24
N GLU A 674 7.29 14.93 10.37
CA GLU A 674 7.76 16.31 10.55
C GLU A 674 8.92 16.66 9.61
N ARG A 675 9.83 15.72 9.37
CA ARG A 675 10.97 15.89 8.44
C ARG A 675 10.61 15.58 6.99
N LYS A 676 9.41 15.09 6.71
CA LYS A 676 8.97 14.62 5.38
C LYS A 676 9.95 13.58 4.82
N GLN A 677 10.36 12.64 5.66
CA GLN A 677 11.30 11.60 5.27
C GLN A 677 10.67 10.72 4.18
N GLU A 678 11.36 10.54 3.08
CA GLU A 678 10.80 9.92 1.88
C GLU A 678 10.81 8.39 1.95
N THR A 679 11.83 7.81 2.58
CA THR A 679 11.99 6.35 2.67
C THR A 679 12.39 5.92 4.07
N TRP A 680 11.86 4.80 4.52
CA TRP A 680 12.11 4.15 5.80
C TRP A 680 11.62 2.70 5.72
N PRO A 681 12.03 1.77 6.63
CA PRO A 681 11.62 0.37 6.52
C PRO A 681 10.10 0.19 6.63
N ILE A 682 9.48 -0.30 5.56
CA ILE A 682 8.02 -0.35 5.39
C ILE A 682 7.31 -1.24 6.42
N GLN A 683 8.00 -2.26 6.96
CA GLN A 683 7.46 -3.14 7.99
C GLN A 683 7.04 -2.41 9.26
N TYR A 684 7.54 -1.19 9.50
CA TYR A 684 7.18 -0.35 10.65
C TYR A 684 6.02 0.62 10.36
N LEU A 685 5.32 0.44 9.24
CA LEU A 685 4.15 1.26 8.90
C LEU A 685 2.99 0.98 9.86
N VAL A 686 2.60 2.03 10.59
CA VAL A 686 1.43 2.03 11.49
C VAL A 686 0.54 3.21 11.14
N PRO A 687 -0.70 2.99 10.68
CA PRO A 687 -1.63 4.08 10.42
C PRO A 687 -1.89 4.91 11.68
N GLY A 688 -1.64 6.23 11.60
CA GLY A 688 -1.68 7.13 12.74
C GLY A 688 -0.47 7.01 13.67
N GLY A 689 0.59 6.32 13.26
CA GLY A 689 1.79 6.08 14.08
C GLY A 689 2.45 7.38 14.57
N ALA A 690 2.39 8.46 13.80
CA ALA A 690 2.93 9.75 14.23
C ALA A 690 2.26 10.35 15.48
N HIS A 691 1.08 9.86 15.86
CA HIS A 691 0.37 10.23 17.10
C HIS A 691 0.64 9.28 18.26
N ILE A 692 1.49 8.27 18.08
CA ILE A 692 1.94 7.34 19.13
C ILE A 692 3.16 7.97 19.82
N HIS A 693 3.10 8.10 21.14
CA HIS A 693 4.16 8.65 21.99
C HIS A 693 4.54 7.66 23.06
#